data_eb3c31e1f78b03f1dec8f205a0d35ab4
#
_entry.id   eb3c31e1f78b03f1dec8f205a0d35ab4
#
_cell.length_a   1.000
_cell.length_b   1.000
_cell.length_c   1.000
_cell.angle_alpha   90.00
_cell.angle_beta   90.00
_cell.angle_gamma   90.00
#
_symmetry.space_group_name_H-M   'P 1'
#
loop_
_entity.id
_entity.type
_entity.pdbx_description
1 polymer ?
#
loop_
_entity_poly.entity_id
_entity_poly.type
_entity_poly.pdbx_seq_one_letter_code
_entity_poly.pdbx_strand_id
1 'polypeptide(L)'
;MKQFSTLLILILFSFNVYANKIDNLGAGLSYKEVSSHLAQIEKQTKAKEPNIDNLVSEISYLTETNIKIDEARKIIDSEIKIIEKRIEALGVIDENLPEAKIIAQKRQEFNQELSNEKTRLSEIDILSTKIDELNQRIFDIRNQMLWGNLLKSDWGFFDFPTLLKVNGELLELGFDIVKSPYDWYSNLSAKQKDIVHDNIIIVVLVIAFITCIGYLLRRFIIRRWGYRADIESPRLGRKLVASITVWFAYGIIPTAIISFCWYWVVNAELMKASFLGLVLPSLLYYLLYVIIGRASCRVVFTPYNEKWRLIKMPTDKAKKMTRSIYFTIAVFGVFAFLQHIVTTYDYPLELLSYILAIASMVKAFCVVWIAHVYFASEQVEVINEDDEEEIAEQEKNTFRIGMLISLFALSIIGMSLLGYARLASFIVNRAVLSAIVIGVFSIIRQFLYDFIQRILLMGVWVNTFRMRRIFLRKIDFWFGIVAEPILFLLLVGGLLLLWGVPFDVLQATAYKAFSGFTIGGIEISLLSIFMGILIFVICLWLIKFIRHRIEFKLLEKTSIDSGTKHSLASGFAYIGYVLAALLAIAVMGGNLTNIALIAGALSVGIGLGLQDVVNNFVSGIIMLIERPLKVGDWVVIGNDEGEVKQINIRSTEVQTFNRASVIIPNSQVLSNSVVNRTHQNNWARYAVKVGVAYGSDVDRVKDILLESAISHPKVAKKPAPYVLFQDFGESSLDFELRFYVSDINVGWTAPSDVRFIINRRFREEGIEIPFRQMVIHQGSQIADRTEAQFYAKKRKSNKNVD
;
A
#
# COMPACT_ATOMS: atom_id res chain seq x y z
N MET A 1 57.99 2.38 40.86
CA MET A 1 57.95 1.37 39.77
C MET A 1 56.61 0.69 39.68
N LYS A 2 55.96 0.28 40.79
CA LYS A 2 54.60 -0.37 40.72
C LYS A 2 53.47 0.56 40.18
N GLN A 3 53.51 1.87 40.40
CA GLN A 3 52.51 2.78 39.90
C GLN A 3 52.70 3.09 38.38
N PHE A 4 53.88 2.98 37.85
CA PHE A 4 54.18 3.20 36.43
C PHE A 4 53.77 1.99 35.56
N SER A 5 53.88 0.75 36.14
CA SER A 5 53.42 -0.44 35.46
C SER A 5 51.89 -0.54 35.40
N THR A 6 51.16 -0.09 36.42
CA THR A 6 49.69 -0.02 36.40
C THR A 6 49.14 1.04 35.45
N LEU A 7 49.86 2.17 35.31
CA LEU A 7 49.46 3.21 34.32
C LEU A 7 49.73 2.74 32.87
N LEU A 8 50.83 2.02 32.64
CA LEU A 8 51.15 1.43 31.33
C LEU A 8 50.18 0.32 30.91
N ILE A 9 49.76 -0.52 31.89
CA ILE A 9 48.75 -1.56 31.67
C ILE A 9 47.39 -0.93 31.41
N LEU A 10 47.01 0.14 32.11
CA LEU A 10 45.79 0.90 31.85
C LEU A 10 45.79 1.59 30.47
N ILE A 11 46.92 2.12 30.05
CA ILE A 11 47.10 2.74 28.73
C ILE A 11 47.08 1.68 27.63
N LEU A 12 47.71 0.51 27.84
CA LEU A 12 47.66 -0.63 26.91
C LEU A 12 46.31 -1.27 26.86
N PHE A 13 45.57 -1.30 27.98
CA PHE A 13 44.17 -1.75 28.00
C PHE A 13 43.20 -0.77 27.30
N SER A 14 43.43 0.53 27.49
CA SER A 14 42.65 1.54 26.76
C SER A 14 42.97 1.56 25.26
N PHE A 15 44.21 1.33 24.85
CA PHE A 15 44.58 1.17 23.43
C PHE A 15 43.99 -0.12 22.80
N ASN A 16 43.97 -1.24 23.55
CA ASN A 16 43.36 -2.49 23.08
C ASN A 16 41.84 -2.39 23.03
N VAL A 17 41.22 -1.65 23.96
CA VAL A 17 39.76 -1.41 23.92
C VAL A 17 39.39 -0.46 22.76
N TYR A 18 40.29 0.53 22.45
CA TYR A 18 40.10 1.43 21.32
C TYR A 18 40.33 0.73 19.96
N ALA A 19 41.37 -0.13 19.87
CA ALA A 19 41.64 -0.90 18.65
C ALA A 19 40.56 -1.94 18.37
N ASN A 20 40.02 -2.60 19.41
CA ASN A 20 38.87 -3.52 19.27
C ASN A 20 37.56 -2.78 18.95
N LYS A 21 37.42 -1.49 19.26
CA LYS A 21 36.21 -0.70 18.92
C LYS A 21 36.20 -0.30 17.44
N ILE A 22 37.38 -0.10 16.83
CA ILE A 22 37.53 0.27 15.42
C ILE A 22 37.28 -0.94 14.50
N ASP A 23 37.64 -2.16 14.93
CA ASP A 23 37.49 -3.38 14.11
C ASP A 23 36.10 -4.04 14.24
N ASN A 24 35.23 -3.53 15.14
CA ASN A 24 33.90 -4.06 15.34
C ASN A 24 32.85 -3.14 14.70
N LEU A 25 32.33 -3.60 13.54
CA LEU A 25 31.30 -2.87 12.77
C LEU A 25 29.91 -2.89 13.42
N GLY A 26 29.72 -3.55 14.56
CA GLY A 26 28.43 -3.84 15.16
C GLY A 26 27.88 -5.20 14.70
N ALA A 27 26.82 -5.69 15.34
CA ALA A 27 26.21 -7.00 15.07
C ALA A 27 27.20 -8.19 15.08
N GLY A 28 28.35 -8.08 15.78
CA GLY A 28 29.36 -9.13 15.86
C GLY A 28 30.21 -9.30 14.60
N LEU A 29 30.27 -8.30 13.70
CA LEU A 29 31.07 -8.32 12.47
C LEU A 29 32.45 -7.66 12.70
N SER A 30 33.50 -8.35 12.28
CA SER A 30 34.84 -7.78 12.16
C SER A 30 35.13 -7.44 10.70
N TYR A 31 35.49 -6.19 10.40
CA TYR A 31 35.85 -5.75 9.05
C TYR A 31 36.95 -6.61 8.44
N LYS A 32 38.01 -6.91 9.21
CA LYS A 32 39.14 -7.71 8.78
C LYS A 32 38.78 -9.15 8.42
N GLU A 33 37.95 -9.80 9.24
CA GLU A 33 37.51 -11.19 8.98
C GLU A 33 36.62 -11.25 7.72
N VAL A 34 35.62 -10.40 7.64
CA VAL A 34 34.73 -10.35 6.47
C VAL A 34 35.51 -10.03 5.21
N SER A 35 36.35 -8.99 5.23
CA SER A 35 37.15 -8.57 4.08
C SER A 35 38.12 -9.67 3.62
N SER A 36 38.76 -10.41 4.54
CA SER A 36 39.66 -11.52 4.20
C SER A 36 38.94 -12.69 3.56
N HIS A 37 37.73 -13.03 4.06
CA HIS A 37 36.92 -14.08 3.49
C HIS A 37 36.36 -13.71 2.10
N LEU A 38 35.91 -12.46 1.92
CA LEU A 38 35.51 -11.95 0.61
C LEU A 38 36.64 -11.99 -0.42
N ALA A 39 37.87 -11.67 -0.01
CA ALA A 39 39.06 -11.79 -0.87
C ALA A 39 39.36 -13.26 -1.26
N GLN A 40 39.12 -14.22 -0.36
CA GLN A 40 39.23 -15.65 -0.67
C GLN A 40 38.18 -16.09 -1.69
N ILE A 41 36.93 -15.70 -1.51
CA ILE A 41 35.84 -15.97 -2.48
C ILE A 41 36.15 -15.34 -3.83
N GLU A 42 36.64 -14.11 -3.86
CA GLU A 42 37.06 -13.43 -5.10
C GLU A 42 38.15 -14.20 -5.84
N LYS A 43 39.12 -14.73 -5.12
CA LYS A 43 40.16 -15.58 -5.71
C LYS A 43 39.58 -16.87 -6.30
N GLN A 44 38.63 -17.49 -5.62
CA GLN A 44 37.93 -18.68 -6.14
C GLN A 44 37.14 -18.39 -7.40
N THR A 45 36.42 -17.22 -7.47
CA THR A 45 35.70 -16.81 -8.67
C THR A 45 36.60 -16.47 -9.86
N LYS A 46 37.85 -16.12 -9.64
CA LYS A 46 38.87 -15.82 -10.69
C LYS A 46 39.65 -17.06 -11.12
N ALA A 47 39.46 -18.23 -10.51
CA ALA A 47 40.11 -19.45 -10.88
C ALA A 47 39.75 -19.85 -12.31
N LYS A 48 40.69 -20.54 -13.01
CA LYS A 48 40.52 -20.99 -14.40
C LYS A 48 39.39 -22.01 -14.56
N GLU A 49 39.18 -22.85 -13.52
CA GLU A 49 38.09 -23.79 -13.39
C GLU A 49 37.49 -23.68 -11.96
N PRO A 50 36.51 -22.78 -11.78
CA PRO A 50 35.91 -22.57 -10.47
C PRO A 50 35.06 -23.80 -10.07
N ASN A 51 35.23 -24.26 -8.82
CA ASN A 51 34.38 -25.32 -8.28
C ASN A 51 33.03 -24.73 -7.89
N ILE A 52 31.99 -25.13 -8.64
CA ILE A 52 30.61 -24.59 -8.47
C ILE A 52 30.02 -24.95 -7.11
N ASP A 53 30.24 -26.18 -6.61
CA ASP A 53 29.65 -26.65 -5.36
C ASP A 53 30.18 -25.82 -4.17
N ASN A 54 31.48 -25.51 -4.19
CA ASN A 54 32.09 -24.63 -3.21
C ASN A 54 31.56 -23.19 -3.33
N LEU A 55 31.43 -22.66 -4.55
CA LEU A 55 30.92 -21.33 -4.76
C LEU A 55 29.44 -21.18 -4.38
N VAL A 56 28.65 -22.23 -4.57
CA VAL A 56 27.23 -22.22 -4.15
C VAL A 56 27.12 -22.23 -2.61
N SER A 57 28.03 -22.96 -1.90
CA SER A 57 28.04 -22.91 -0.43
C SER A 57 28.42 -21.54 0.12
N GLU A 58 29.24 -20.75 -0.60
CA GLU A 58 29.62 -19.40 -0.22
C GLU A 58 28.46 -18.38 -0.37
N ILE A 59 27.49 -18.65 -1.23
CA ILE A 59 26.29 -17.78 -1.36
C ILE A 59 25.55 -17.67 -0.02
N SER A 60 25.42 -18.75 0.72
CA SER A 60 24.80 -18.75 2.04
C SER A 60 25.53 -17.83 3.01
N TYR A 61 26.86 -17.91 3.04
CA TYR A 61 27.71 -17.03 3.85
C TYR A 61 27.55 -15.56 3.44
N LEU A 62 27.62 -15.26 2.13
CA LEU A 62 27.43 -13.90 1.61
C LEU A 62 26.06 -13.33 1.98
N THR A 63 25.01 -14.15 1.90
CA THR A 63 23.64 -13.75 2.24
C THR A 63 23.52 -13.46 3.74
N GLU A 64 24.02 -14.33 4.61
CA GLU A 64 23.99 -14.12 6.06
C GLU A 64 24.81 -12.88 6.47
N THR A 65 25.97 -12.70 5.86
CA THR A 65 26.84 -11.55 6.11
C THR A 65 26.17 -10.25 5.66
N ASN A 66 25.48 -10.24 4.52
CA ASN A 66 24.74 -9.06 4.04
C ASN A 66 23.60 -8.66 4.98
N ILE A 67 22.89 -9.64 5.55
CA ILE A 67 21.85 -9.37 6.56
C ILE A 67 22.44 -8.67 7.80
N LYS A 68 23.56 -9.19 8.31
CA LYS A 68 24.26 -8.59 9.45
C LYS A 68 24.80 -7.18 9.15
N ILE A 69 25.27 -6.96 7.93
CA ILE A 69 25.70 -5.64 7.42
C ILE A 69 24.54 -4.64 7.40
N ASP A 70 23.37 -5.05 6.92
CA ASP A 70 22.18 -4.20 6.91
C ASP A 70 21.69 -3.85 8.33
N GLU A 71 21.81 -4.77 9.28
CA GLU A 71 21.53 -4.51 10.70
C GLU A 71 22.53 -3.53 11.31
N ALA A 72 23.83 -3.74 11.05
CA ALA A 72 24.90 -2.86 11.51
C ALA A 72 24.74 -1.43 10.93
N ARG A 73 24.39 -1.30 9.65
CA ARG A 73 24.10 -0.01 8.99
C ARG A 73 22.99 0.76 9.72
N LYS A 74 21.87 0.10 10.02
CA LYS A 74 20.74 0.73 10.74
C LYS A 74 21.14 1.24 12.12
N ILE A 75 21.97 0.50 12.83
CA ILE A 75 22.49 0.91 14.14
C ILE A 75 23.35 2.16 13.98
N ILE A 76 24.34 2.15 13.08
CA ILE A 76 25.26 3.27 12.87
C ILE A 76 24.50 4.51 12.37
N ASP A 77 23.56 4.38 11.44
CA ASP A 77 22.72 5.49 10.98
C ASP A 77 21.91 6.13 12.12
N SER A 78 21.44 5.32 13.06
CA SER A 78 20.75 5.82 14.24
C SER A 78 21.70 6.56 15.21
N GLU A 79 22.94 6.08 15.38
CA GLU A 79 23.98 6.72 16.19
C GLU A 79 24.42 8.05 15.57
N ILE A 80 24.62 8.10 14.25
CA ILE A 80 24.94 9.33 13.51
C ILE A 80 23.84 10.39 13.74
N LYS A 81 22.58 10.04 13.60
CA LYS A 81 21.45 10.96 13.84
C LYS A 81 21.39 11.48 15.27
N ILE A 82 21.74 10.65 16.24
CA ILE A 82 21.81 11.05 17.65
C ILE A 82 22.94 12.06 17.87
N ILE A 83 24.13 11.79 17.30
CA ILE A 83 25.31 12.68 17.40
C ILE A 83 25.02 14.02 16.71
N GLU A 84 24.44 14.00 15.50
CA GLU A 84 24.06 15.22 14.78
C GLU A 84 23.09 16.09 15.59
N LYS A 85 22.08 15.50 16.23
CA LYS A 85 21.18 16.22 17.15
C LYS A 85 21.90 16.78 18.37
N ARG A 86 22.91 16.08 18.91
CA ARG A 86 23.73 16.60 20.03
C ARG A 86 24.57 17.80 19.59
N ILE A 87 25.10 17.77 18.36
CA ILE A 87 25.85 18.92 17.79
C ILE A 87 24.92 20.11 17.58
N GLU A 88 23.71 19.86 17.03
CA GLU A 88 22.68 20.89 16.84
C GLU A 88 22.24 21.54 18.16
N ALA A 89 22.11 20.75 19.22
CA ALA A 89 21.76 21.23 20.56
C ALA A 89 22.83 22.14 21.19
N LEU A 90 24.08 22.12 20.70
CA LEU A 90 25.13 23.06 21.14
C LEU A 90 24.98 24.48 20.54
N GLY A 91 24.02 24.68 19.65
CA GLY A 91 23.70 25.95 19.01
C GLY A 91 24.62 26.28 17.83
N VAL A 92 24.26 27.33 17.10
CA VAL A 92 25.04 27.86 15.96
C VAL A 92 26.23 28.67 16.47
N ILE A 93 27.40 28.56 15.83
CA ILE A 93 28.57 29.37 16.14
C ILE A 93 28.32 30.80 15.65
N ASP A 94 28.32 31.77 16.56
CA ASP A 94 28.29 33.19 16.19
C ASP A 94 29.72 33.63 15.92
N GLU A 95 30.02 34.02 14.68
CA GLU A 95 31.35 34.47 14.25
C GLU A 95 31.85 35.68 15.06
N ASN A 96 31.00 36.42 15.73
CA ASN A 96 31.31 37.63 16.48
C ASN A 96 31.51 37.42 18.00
N LEU A 97 31.26 36.21 18.52
CA LEU A 97 31.38 35.92 19.95
C LEU A 97 32.25 34.69 20.20
N PRO A 98 33.28 34.77 21.07
CA PRO A 98 34.11 33.63 21.40
C PRO A 98 33.29 32.53 22.08
N GLU A 99 33.24 31.35 21.47
CA GLU A 99 32.55 30.17 22.05
C GLU A 99 33.20 29.81 23.39
N ALA A 100 32.37 29.48 24.38
CA ALA A 100 32.84 29.01 25.69
C ALA A 100 33.71 27.76 25.54
N LYS A 101 34.90 27.75 26.15
CA LYS A 101 35.92 26.69 26.01
C LYS A 101 35.35 25.27 26.20
N ILE A 102 34.38 25.10 27.12
CA ILE A 102 33.71 23.82 27.39
C ILE A 102 32.82 23.40 26.22
N ILE A 103 32.12 24.32 25.58
CA ILE A 103 31.24 24.05 24.44
C ILE A 103 32.06 23.69 23.20
N ALA A 104 33.14 24.45 22.93
CA ALA A 104 34.08 24.18 21.86
C ALA A 104 34.73 22.80 21.99
N GLN A 105 35.12 22.40 23.22
CA GLN A 105 35.68 21.08 23.49
C GLN A 105 34.65 19.95 23.26
N LYS A 106 33.42 20.15 23.70
CA LYS A 106 32.33 19.19 23.47
C LYS A 106 31.95 19.04 22.00
N ARG A 107 31.95 20.14 21.27
CA ARG A 107 31.71 20.15 19.82
C ARG A 107 32.82 19.40 19.08
N GLN A 108 34.07 19.60 19.46
CA GLN A 108 35.17 18.85 18.88
C GLN A 108 35.07 17.34 19.18
N GLU A 109 34.70 16.95 20.40
CA GLU A 109 34.50 15.57 20.78
C GLU A 109 33.39 14.92 19.93
N PHE A 110 32.23 15.57 19.78
CA PHE A 110 31.11 15.05 18.98
C PHE A 110 31.41 15.02 17.47
N ASN A 111 32.16 16.00 16.95
CA ASN A 111 32.59 15.97 15.55
C ASN A 111 33.56 14.81 15.26
N GLN A 112 34.43 14.48 16.23
CA GLN A 112 35.33 13.33 16.11
C GLN A 112 34.57 12.00 16.21
N GLU A 113 33.60 11.91 17.09
CA GLU A 113 32.67 10.76 17.19
C GLU A 113 31.86 10.59 15.89
N LEU A 114 31.32 11.68 15.34
CA LEU A 114 30.59 11.68 14.06
C LEU A 114 31.47 11.22 12.90
N SER A 115 32.74 11.70 12.85
CA SER A 115 33.70 11.30 11.81
C SER A 115 34.00 9.80 11.88
N ASN A 116 34.17 9.26 13.10
CA ASN A 116 34.43 7.84 13.30
C ASN A 116 33.24 6.98 12.85
N GLU A 117 32.00 7.38 13.20
CA GLU A 117 30.81 6.63 12.77
C GLU A 117 30.57 6.73 11.27
N LYS A 118 30.83 7.87 10.63
CA LYS A 118 30.79 8.01 9.17
C LYS A 118 31.85 7.15 8.47
N THR A 119 33.04 6.99 9.07
CA THR A 119 34.06 6.06 8.54
C THR A 119 33.58 4.61 8.63
N ARG A 120 33.02 4.17 9.76
CA ARG A 120 32.43 2.83 9.91
C ARG A 120 31.30 2.59 8.92
N LEU A 121 30.44 3.59 8.68
CA LEU A 121 29.38 3.48 7.68
C LEU A 121 29.96 3.28 6.28
N SER A 122 31.02 4.02 5.92
CA SER A 122 31.72 3.87 4.63
C SER A 122 32.36 2.47 4.47
N GLU A 123 32.93 1.92 5.54
CA GLU A 123 33.48 0.55 5.53
C GLU A 123 32.37 -0.50 5.29
N ILE A 124 31.22 -0.34 5.93
CA ILE A 124 30.04 -1.17 5.72
C ILE A 124 29.55 -1.08 4.27
N ASP A 125 29.51 0.12 3.69
CA ASP A 125 29.08 0.34 2.31
C ASP A 125 30.03 -0.36 1.32
N ILE A 126 31.33 -0.30 1.56
CA ILE A 126 32.33 -0.99 0.76
C ILE A 126 32.15 -2.51 0.83
N LEU A 127 31.94 -3.08 2.02
CA LEU A 127 31.69 -4.50 2.19
C LEU A 127 30.39 -4.94 1.51
N SER A 128 29.31 -4.19 1.68
CA SER A 128 28.01 -4.47 1.05
C SER A 128 28.13 -4.48 -0.47
N THR A 129 28.79 -3.47 -1.05
CA THR A 129 29.02 -3.38 -2.50
C THR A 129 29.85 -4.57 -3.00
N LYS A 130 30.87 -4.98 -2.25
CA LYS A 130 31.70 -6.12 -2.60
C LYS A 130 30.95 -7.43 -2.54
N ILE A 131 30.09 -7.62 -1.55
CA ILE A 131 29.21 -8.79 -1.43
C ILE A 131 28.26 -8.86 -2.62
N ASP A 132 27.62 -7.75 -2.98
CA ASP A 132 26.70 -7.71 -4.12
C ASP A 132 27.43 -8.01 -5.45
N GLU A 133 28.65 -7.49 -5.64
CA GLU A 133 29.51 -7.79 -6.79
C GLU A 133 29.87 -9.28 -6.86
N LEU A 134 30.27 -9.87 -5.73
CA LEU A 134 30.62 -11.31 -5.65
C LEU A 134 29.41 -12.19 -5.89
N ASN A 135 28.28 -11.89 -5.30
CA ASN A 135 27.01 -12.61 -5.52
C ASN A 135 26.62 -12.59 -7.00
N GLN A 136 26.70 -11.43 -7.65
CA GLN A 136 26.40 -11.32 -9.07
C GLN A 136 27.39 -12.13 -9.91
N ARG A 137 28.68 -12.05 -9.60
CA ARG A 137 29.72 -12.79 -10.29
C ARG A 137 29.58 -14.30 -10.16
N ILE A 138 29.27 -14.80 -8.96
CA ILE A 138 29.01 -16.24 -8.74
C ILE A 138 27.78 -16.67 -9.54
N PHE A 139 26.73 -15.85 -9.53
CA PHE A 139 25.51 -16.08 -10.30
C PHE A 139 25.80 -16.15 -11.82
N ASP A 140 26.63 -15.23 -12.34
CA ASP A 140 27.02 -15.17 -13.75
C ASP A 140 27.85 -16.39 -14.15
N ILE A 141 28.86 -16.78 -13.34
CA ILE A 141 29.68 -17.98 -13.57
C ILE A 141 28.78 -19.23 -13.61
N ARG A 142 27.90 -19.36 -12.65
CA ARG A 142 26.96 -20.48 -12.58
C ARG A 142 26.05 -20.52 -13.80
N ASN A 143 25.48 -19.39 -14.18
CA ASN A 143 24.61 -19.28 -15.36
C ASN A 143 25.38 -19.59 -16.64
N GLN A 144 26.58 -19.04 -16.83
CA GLN A 144 27.41 -19.35 -17.97
C GLN A 144 27.73 -20.83 -18.10
N MET A 145 28.09 -21.48 -16.98
CA MET A 145 28.33 -22.92 -16.98
C MET A 145 27.08 -23.74 -17.23
N LEU A 146 25.96 -23.37 -16.60
CA LEU A 146 24.69 -24.06 -16.79
C LEU A 146 24.20 -23.93 -18.24
N TRP A 147 24.17 -22.70 -18.76
CA TRP A 147 23.78 -22.46 -20.16
C TRP A 147 24.80 -22.99 -21.17
N GLY A 148 26.10 -22.89 -20.86
CA GLY A 148 27.16 -23.47 -21.69
C GLY A 148 27.00 -24.99 -21.84
N ASN A 149 26.66 -25.69 -20.76
CA ASN A 149 26.40 -27.12 -20.82
C ASN A 149 25.05 -27.46 -21.50
N LEU A 150 24.01 -26.66 -21.29
CA LEU A 150 22.69 -26.89 -21.90
C LEU A 150 22.66 -26.55 -23.37
N LEU A 151 23.35 -25.48 -23.77
CA LEU A 151 23.40 -25.01 -25.17
C LEU A 151 24.50 -25.68 -25.99
N LYS A 152 25.28 -26.60 -25.38
CA LYS A 152 26.26 -27.36 -26.13
C LYS A 152 25.51 -28.28 -27.12
N SER A 153 25.72 -28.03 -28.39
CA SER A 153 25.27 -28.95 -29.43
C SER A 153 26.27 -30.09 -29.51
N ASP A 154 25.80 -31.28 -29.25
CA ASP A 154 26.67 -32.47 -29.33
C ASP A 154 26.73 -32.98 -30.80
N TRP A 155 25.61 -33.37 -31.37
CA TRP A 155 25.44 -33.76 -32.79
C TRP A 155 23.93 -33.80 -33.10
N GLY A 156 23.56 -33.60 -34.32
CA GLY A 156 22.16 -33.68 -34.76
C GLY A 156 21.83 -35.08 -35.34
N PHE A 157 20.56 -35.43 -35.37
CA PHE A 157 20.08 -36.68 -36.00
C PHE A 157 20.38 -36.76 -37.50
N PHE A 158 20.92 -35.71 -38.11
CA PHE A 158 21.31 -35.62 -39.48
C PHE A 158 22.73 -36.14 -39.77
N ASP A 159 23.55 -36.47 -38.71
CA ASP A 159 24.85 -37.12 -38.80
C ASP A 159 24.66 -38.64 -38.86
N PHE A 160 24.44 -39.14 -40.05
CA PHE A 160 24.07 -40.52 -40.29
C PHE A 160 25.15 -41.53 -39.86
N PRO A 161 26.47 -41.34 -40.08
CA PRO A 161 27.49 -42.20 -39.56
C PRO A 161 27.48 -42.39 -38.04
N THR A 162 27.37 -41.26 -37.29
CA THR A 162 27.28 -41.28 -35.83
C THR A 162 25.98 -41.95 -35.38
N LEU A 163 24.87 -41.74 -36.07
CA LEU A 163 23.58 -42.38 -35.75
C LEU A 163 23.68 -43.91 -35.84
N LEU A 164 24.35 -44.46 -36.87
CA LEU A 164 24.56 -45.93 -37.01
C LEU A 164 25.44 -46.47 -35.92
N LYS A 165 26.55 -45.80 -35.57
CA LYS A 165 27.44 -46.18 -34.48
C LYS A 165 26.70 -46.23 -33.15
N VAL A 166 26.00 -45.21 -32.80
CA VAL A 166 25.27 -45.10 -31.51
C VAL A 166 24.12 -46.11 -31.42
N ASN A 167 23.43 -46.42 -32.54
CA ASN A 167 22.44 -47.49 -32.55
C ASN A 167 23.07 -48.84 -32.23
N GLY A 168 24.27 -49.10 -32.75
CA GLY A 168 25.04 -50.30 -32.39
C GLY A 168 25.35 -50.35 -30.91
N GLU A 169 25.88 -49.27 -30.36
CA GLU A 169 26.18 -49.11 -28.90
C GLU A 169 24.93 -49.28 -28.01
N LEU A 170 23.78 -48.76 -28.43
CA LEU A 170 22.51 -48.91 -27.70
C LEU A 170 22.04 -50.38 -27.69
N LEU A 171 22.18 -51.08 -28.79
CA LEU A 171 21.88 -52.52 -28.88
C LEU A 171 22.82 -53.34 -28.01
N GLU A 172 24.12 -53.04 -28.04
CA GLU A 172 25.14 -53.67 -27.15
C GLU A 172 24.81 -53.43 -25.71
N LEU A 173 24.52 -52.18 -25.29
CA LEU A 173 24.06 -51.86 -23.92
C LEU A 173 22.82 -52.68 -23.52
N GLY A 174 21.85 -52.84 -24.44
CA GLY A 174 20.68 -53.68 -24.22
C GLY A 174 21.00 -55.14 -24.00
N PHE A 175 21.91 -55.68 -24.77
CA PHE A 175 22.41 -57.06 -24.63
C PHE A 175 23.19 -57.22 -23.30
N ASP A 176 24.04 -56.26 -22.97
CA ASP A 176 24.83 -56.32 -21.71
C ASP A 176 23.91 -56.28 -20.48
N ILE A 177 22.87 -55.45 -20.50
CA ILE A 177 21.89 -55.42 -19.42
C ILE A 177 21.17 -56.77 -19.28
N VAL A 178 20.70 -57.35 -20.36
CA VAL A 178 19.97 -58.64 -20.34
C VAL A 178 20.86 -59.79 -19.99
N LYS A 179 22.12 -59.78 -20.43
CA LYS A 179 23.10 -60.84 -20.18
C LYS A 179 23.76 -60.75 -18.83
N SER A 180 23.74 -59.56 -18.19
CA SER A 180 24.44 -59.29 -16.92
C SER A 180 24.14 -60.30 -15.77
N PRO A 181 22.92 -60.82 -15.58
CA PRO A 181 22.66 -61.82 -14.54
C PRO A 181 23.34 -63.17 -14.84
N TYR A 182 23.37 -63.57 -16.13
CA TYR A 182 23.99 -64.80 -16.58
C TYR A 182 25.53 -64.73 -16.44
N ASP A 183 26.12 -63.65 -16.93
CA ASP A 183 27.58 -63.43 -16.87
C ASP A 183 28.05 -63.33 -15.39
N TRP A 184 27.29 -62.63 -14.53
CA TRP A 184 27.60 -62.58 -13.11
C TRP A 184 27.58 -63.98 -12.48
N TYR A 185 26.52 -64.79 -12.72
CA TYR A 185 26.34 -66.08 -12.14
C TYR A 185 27.37 -67.08 -12.68
N SER A 186 27.71 -67.07 -13.95
CA SER A 186 28.66 -67.93 -14.60
C SER A 186 30.07 -67.73 -14.05
N ASN A 187 30.44 -66.50 -13.71
CA ASN A 187 31.76 -66.14 -13.18
C ASN A 187 31.98 -66.47 -11.67
N LEU A 188 30.94 -66.91 -10.98
CA LEU A 188 31.04 -67.30 -9.57
C LEU A 188 31.69 -68.67 -9.40
N SER A 189 32.54 -68.79 -8.37
CA SER A 189 33.06 -70.11 -7.94
C SER A 189 31.96 -71.02 -7.37
N ALA A 190 32.19 -72.34 -7.32
CA ALA A 190 31.19 -73.27 -6.79
C ALA A 190 30.73 -72.87 -5.38
N LYS A 191 31.68 -72.56 -4.47
CA LYS A 191 31.39 -72.12 -3.11
C LYS A 191 30.54 -70.82 -3.04
N GLN A 192 30.76 -69.91 -3.94
CA GLN A 192 29.96 -68.68 -4.01
C GLN A 192 28.56 -68.96 -4.54
N LYS A 193 28.37 -69.90 -5.46
CA LYS A 193 27.03 -70.29 -5.98
C LYS A 193 26.20 -70.93 -4.88
N ASP A 194 26.79 -71.67 -3.98
CA ASP A 194 26.07 -72.22 -2.81
C ASP A 194 25.63 -71.14 -1.86
N ILE A 195 26.50 -70.15 -1.55
CA ILE A 195 26.13 -68.99 -0.75
C ILE A 195 24.98 -68.18 -1.41
N VAL A 196 25.00 -68.00 -2.71
CA VAL A 196 23.94 -67.31 -3.44
C VAL A 196 22.64 -68.11 -3.35
N HIS A 197 22.69 -69.44 -3.48
CA HIS A 197 21.49 -70.26 -3.41
C HIS A 197 20.82 -70.16 -2.03
N ASP A 198 21.60 -70.32 -0.94
CA ASP A 198 21.08 -70.12 0.41
C ASP A 198 20.53 -68.78 0.69
N ASN A 199 21.18 -67.68 0.24
CA ASN A 199 20.69 -66.32 0.39
C ASN A 199 19.43 -66.07 -0.42
N ILE A 200 19.25 -66.63 -1.61
CA ILE A 200 18.00 -66.48 -2.41
C ILE A 200 16.83 -67.07 -1.66
N ILE A 201 16.99 -68.22 -0.98
CA ILE A 201 15.94 -68.83 -0.19
C ILE A 201 15.48 -67.88 0.92
N ILE A 202 16.44 -67.28 1.63
CA ILE A 202 16.15 -66.30 2.70
C ILE A 202 15.41 -65.06 2.13
N VAL A 203 15.87 -64.53 0.99
CA VAL A 203 15.24 -63.41 0.33
C VAL A 203 13.79 -63.74 -0.06
N VAL A 204 13.55 -64.91 -0.65
CA VAL A 204 12.18 -65.35 -1.02
C VAL A 204 11.28 -65.45 0.21
N LEU A 205 11.77 -66.00 1.32
CA LEU A 205 11.02 -66.12 2.57
C LEU A 205 10.66 -64.75 3.16
N VAL A 206 11.62 -63.81 3.13
CA VAL A 206 11.38 -62.43 3.60
C VAL A 206 10.37 -61.71 2.72
N ILE A 207 10.46 -61.84 1.39
CA ILE A 207 9.49 -61.26 0.46
C ILE A 207 8.09 -61.85 0.71
N ALA A 208 7.99 -63.19 0.89
CA ALA A 208 6.71 -63.83 1.22
C ALA A 208 6.14 -63.30 2.54
N PHE A 209 6.96 -63.12 3.57
CA PHE A 209 6.57 -62.59 4.86
C PHE A 209 6.10 -61.11 4.75
N ILE A 210 6.87 -60.23 4.05
CA ILE A 210 6.49 -58.84 3.79
C ILE A 210 5.17 -58.78 3.01
N THR A 211 5.00 -59.66 2.02
CA THR A 211 3.75 -59.70 1.22
C THR A 211 2.54 -60.11 2.07
N CYS A 212 2.69 -61.12 2.94
CA CYS A 212 1.64 -61.59 3.83
C CYS A 212 1.22 -60.48 4.83
N ILE A 213 2.19 -59.96 5.56
CA ILE A 213 1.90 -58.88 6.53
C ILE A 213 1.33 -57.65 5.82
N GLY A 214 1.93 -57.28 4.73
CA GLY A 214 1.49 -56.12 3.95
C GLY A 214 0.07 -56.29 3.44
N TYR A 215 -0.33 -57.49 3.00
CA TYR A 215 -1.70 -57.74 2.58
C TYR A 215 -2.73 -57.61 3.74
N LEU A 216 -2.39 -58.12 4.93
CA LEU A 216 -3.19 -57.97 6.13
C LEU A 216 -3.33 -56.50 6.53
N LEU A 217 -2.23 -55.76 6.56
CA LEU A 217 -2.16 -54.35 6.92
C LEU A 217 -2.96 -53.52 5.92
N ARG A 218 -2.79 -53.75 4.60
CA ARG A 218 -3.56 -53.10 3.55
C ARG A 218 -5.03 -53.30 3.74
N ARG A 219 -5.51 -54.54 3.99
CA ARG A 219 -6.92 -54.86 4.21
C ARG A 219 -7.47 -54.10 5.42
N PHE A 220 -6.69 -54.06 6.52
CA PHE A 220 -7.06 -53.34 7.74
C PHE A 220 -7.17 -51.84 7.49
N ILE A 221 -6.16 -51.19 6.87
CA ILE A 221 -6.10 -49.78 6.63
C ILE A 221 -7.26 -49.33 5.70
N ILE A 222 -7.45 -50.07 4.58
CA ILE A 222 -8.53 -49.69 3.62
C ILE A 222 -9.91 -49.83 4.27
N ARG A 223 -10.16 -50.86 5.11
CA ARG A 223 -11.42 -51.00 5.77
C ARG A 223 -11.70 -49.91 6.79
N ARG A 224 -10.70 -49.44 7.48
CA ARG A 224 -10.84 -48.47 8.58
C ARG A 224 -10.94 -47.01 8.07
N TRP A 225 -10.10 -46.62 7.10
CA TRP A 225 -9.95 -45.24 6.66
C TRP A 225 -10.03 -45.04 5.12
N GLY A 226 -10.21 -46.10 4.36
CA GLY A 226 -10.31 -46.03 2.89
C GLY A 226 -11.66 -45.47 2.39
N TYR A 227 -11.90 -45.70 1.10
CA TYR A 227 -13.13 -45.26 0.46
C TYR A 227 -14.33 -46.05 0.98
N ARG A 228 -15.32 -45.32 1.52
CA ARG A 228 -16.57 -45.93 2.04
C ARG A 228 -17.71 -45.68 1.06
N ALA A 229 -18.46 -46.70 0.73
CA ALA A 229 -19.59 -46.65 -0.20
C ALA A 229 -20.82 -45.94 0.41
N ASP A 230 -20.95 -45.97 1.74
CA ASP A 230 -22.05 -45.41 2.53
C ASP A 230 -22.10 -43.88 2.54
N ILE A 231 -21.08 -43.22 2.04
CA ILE A 231 -20.98 -41.73 2.04
C ILE A 231 -21.28 -41.22 0.64
N GLU A 232 -22.42 -40.56 0.46
CA GLU A 232 -22.87 -40.07 -0.83
C GLU A 232 -22.06 -38.84 -1.32
N SER A 233 -21.68 -37.92 -0.42
CA SER A 233 -20.94 -36.71 -0.75
C SER A 233 -19.77 -36.47 0.23
N PRO A 234 -18.63 -37.17 0.06
CA PRO A 234 -17.49 -36.97 0.94
C PRO A 234 -16.87 -35.61 0.75
N ARG A 235 -16.63 -34.88 1.85
CA ARG A 235 -15.97 -33.58 1.88
C ARG A 235 -14.49 -33.72 1.51
N LEU A 236 -13.86 -32.62 0.99
CA LEU A 236 -12.49 -32.64 0.50
C LEU A 236 -11.47 -33.18 1.52
N GLY A 237 -11.51 -32.71 2.77
CA GLY A 237 -10.61 -33.21 3.82
C GLY A 237 -10.75 -34.72 4.07
N ARG A 238 -11.95 -35.28 3.98
CA ARG A 238 -12.19 -36.72 4.10
C ARG A 238 -11.72 -37.46 2.86
N LYS A 239 -11.90 -36.87 1.65
CA LYS A 239 -11.33 -37.38 0.42
C LYS A 239 -9.82 -37.46 0.51
N LEU A 240 -9.13 -36.41 1.01
CA LEU A 240 -7.69 -36.37 1.16
C LEU A 240 -7.19 -37.44 2.14
N VAL A 241 -7.79 -37.55 3.33
CA VAL A 241 -7.44 -38.58 4.31
C VAL A 241 -7.61 -39.96 3.72
N ALA A 242 -8.73 -40.27 3.08
CA ALA A 242 -8.96 -41.55 2.43
C ALA A 242 -7.98 -41.80 1.27
N SER A 243 -7.68 -40.75 0.49
CA SER A 243 -6.71 -40.78 -0.60
C SER A 243 -5.30 -41.10 -0.11
N ILE A 244 -4.81 -40.40 0.90
CA ILE A 244 -3.52 -40.67 1.53
C ILE A 244 -3.50 -42.09 2.08
N THR A 245 -4.57 -42.52 2.75
CA THR A 245 -4.67 -43.88 3.30
C THR A 245 -4.60 -44.95 2.20
N VAL A 246 -5.32 -44.71 1.09
CA VAL A 246 -5.29 -45.62 -0.06
C VAL A 246 -3.93 -45.59 -0.78
N TRP A 247 -3.27 -44.44 -0.85
CA TRP A 247 -1.91 -44.28 -1.38
C TRP A 247 -0.92 -45.16 -0.60
N PHE A 248 -0.90 -45.04 0.72
CA PHE A 248 -0.11 -45.91 1.60
C PHE A 248 -0.46 -47.38 1.43
N ALA A 249 -1.74 -47.71 1.45
CA ALA A 249 -2.19 -49.11 1.36
C ALA A 249 -1.81 -49.82 0.04
N TYR A 250 -1.74 -49.09 -1.09
CA TYR A 250 -1.34 -49.62 -2.38
C TYR A 250 0.16 -49.52 -2.64
N GLY A 251 0.82 -48.52 -2.03
CA GLY A 251 2.26 -48.27 -2.20
C GLY A 251 3.14 -49.10 -1.23
N ILE A 252 2.67 -49.34 -0.01
CA ILE A 252 3.51 -49.84 1.10
C ILE A 252 4.13 -51.22 0.81
N ILE A 253 3.39 -52.17 0.24
CA ILE A 253 3.86 -53.53 -0.01
C ILE A 253 4.95 -53.55 -1.07
N PRO A 254 4.68 -53.05 -2.32
CA PRO A 254 5.70 -53.03 -3.34
C PRO A 254 6.91 -52.18 -2.95
N THR A 255 6.71 -51.07 -2.26
CA THR A 255 7.81 -50.23 -1.78
C THR A 255 8.67 -50.99 -0.76
N ALA A 256 8.07 -51.66 0.21
CA ALA A 256 8.80 -52.43 1.20
C ALA A 256 9.61 -53.58 0.58
N ILE A 257 9.02 -54.31 -0.37
CA ILE A 257 9.69 -55.39 -1.09
C ILE A 257 10.90 -54.86 -1.88
N ILE A 258 10.68 -53.80 -2.69
CA ILE A 258 11.72 -53.24 -3.53
C ILE A 258 12.83 -52.61 -2.71
N SER A 259 12.48 -51.87 -1.62
CA SER A 259 13.47 -51.30 -0.71
C SER A 259 14.30 -52.36 -0.02
N PHE A 260 13.67 -53.51 0.39
CA PHE A 260 14.37 -54.62 0.92
C PHE A 260 15.33 -55.29 -0.11
N CYS A 261 14.85 -55.54 -1.34
CA CYS A 261 15.68 -56.07 -2.41
C CYS A 261 16.83 -55.10 -2.76
N TRP A 262 16.55 -53.82 -2.83
CA TRP A 262 17.58 -52.79 -3.09
C TRP A 262 18.65 -52.77 -2.00
N TYR A 263 18.26 -52.74 -0.72
CA TYR A 263 19.17 -52.80 0.42
C TYR A 263 20.03 -54.06 0.39
N TRP A 264 19.39 -55.21 0.10
CA TRP A 264 20.08 -56.48 0.01
C TRP A 264 21.12 -56.51 -1.11
N VAL A 265 20.78 -56.04 -2.31
CA VAL A 265 21.68 -56.00 -3.47
C VAL A 265 22.87 -55.06 -3.22
N VAL A 266 22.60 -53.84 -2.71
CA VAL A 266 23.67 -52.85 -2.44
C VAL A 266 24.67 -53.34 -1.39
N ASN A 267 24.24 -54.13 -0.42
CA ASN A 267 25.12 -54.67 0.60
C ASN A 267 25.72 -56.04 0.23
N ALA A 268 25.32 -56.65 -0.90
CA ALA A 268 25.88 -57.93 -1.35
C ALA A 268 27.29 -57.71 -1.95
N GLU A 269 28.35 -58.03 -1.18
CA GLU A 269 29.75 -57.86 -1.62
C GLU A 269 30.08 -58.59 -2.93
N LEU A 270 29.46 -59.73 -3.18
CA LEU A 270 29.61 -60.54 -4.40
C LEU A 270 29.11 -59.80 -5.66
N MET A 271 28.28 -58.79 -5.55
CA MET A 271 27.72 -58.02 -6.66
C MET A 271 28.44 -56.69 -6.91
N LYS A 272 29.08 -56.10 -5.91
CA LYS A 272 29.60 -54.70 -5.97
C LYS A 272 30.56 -54.44 -7.13
N ALA A 273 31.37 -55.45 -7.53
CA ALA A 273 32.35 -55.28 -8.61
C ALA A 273 31.82 -55.70 -9.99
N SER A 274 30.56 -56.11 -10.10
CA SER A 274 29.97 -56.58 -11.36
C SER A 274 29.05 -55.53 -12.00
N PHE A 275 28.86 -55.58 -13.34
CA PHE A 275 27.92 -54.76 -14.03
C PHE A 275 26.47 -54.95 -13.51
N LEU A 276 26.13 -56.21 -13.13
CA LEU A 276 24.87 -56.50 -12.47
C LEU A 276 24.68 -55.73 -11.15
N GLY A 277 25.75 -55.52 -10.39
CA GLY A 277 25.72 -54.74 -9.14
C GLY A 277 25.43 -53.27 -9.35
N LEU A 278 25.57 -52.70 -10.55
CA LEU A 278 25.12 -51.37 -10.94
C LEU A 278 23.70 -51.39 -11.51
N VAL A 279 23.43 -52.32 -12.43
CA VAL A 279 22.14 -52.41 -13.17
C VAL A 279 21.00 -52.74 -12.22
N LEU A 280 21.14 -53.70 -11.31
CA LEU A 280 20.04 -54.19 -10.48
C LEU A 280 19.57 -53.14 -9.42
N PRO A 281 20.46 -52.49 -8.65
CA PRO A 281 20.04 -51.43 -7.73
C PRO A 281 19.39 -50.25 -8.47
N SER A 282 19.94 -49.89 -9.63
CA SER A 282 19.36 -48.81 -10.47
C SER A 282 17.99 -49.18 -10.97
N LEU A 283 17.80 -50.37 -11.49
CA LEU A 283 16.51 -50.89 -11.93
C LEU A 283 15.47 -50.89 -10.79
N LEU A 284 15.85 -51.36 -9.59
CA LEU A 284 14.98 -51.36 -8.42
C LEU A 284 14.59 -49.92 -8.00
N TYR A 285 15.55 -49.00 -8.04
CA TYR A 285 15.29 -47.59 -7.71
C TYR A 285 14.27 -46.95 -8.69
N TYR A 286 14.43 -47.10 -10.01
CA TYR A 286 13.53 -46.58 -10.98
C TYR A 286 12.17 -47.29 -11.00
N LEU A 287 12.16 -48.61 -10.69
CA LEU A 287 10.92 -49.35 -10.50
C LEU A 287 10.12 -48.80 -9.30
N LEU A 288 10.80 -48.44 -8.20
CA LEU A 288 10.20 -47.78 -7.07
C LEU A 288 9.56 -46.46 -7.47
N TYR A 289 10.27 -45.62 -8.28
CA TYR A 289 9.74 -44.38 -8.83
C TYR A 289 8.44 -44.58 -9.62
N VAL A 290 8.42 -45.61 -10.49
CA VAL A 290 7.23 -45.95 -11.30
C VAL A 290 6.08 -46.42 -10.41
N ILE A 291 6.31 -47.20 -9.35
CA ILE A 291 5.29 -47.68 -8.44
C ILE A 291 4.68 -46.54 -7.63
N ILE A 292 5.53 -45.67 -7.06
CA ILE A 292 5.05 -44.48 -6.30
C ILE A 292 4.25 -43.54 -7.22
N GLY A 293 4.75 -43.27 -8.41
CA GLY A 293 4.08 -42.47 -9.41
C GLY A 293 2.69 -43.00 -9.80
N ARG A 294 2.60 -44.34 -10.02
CA ARG A 294 1.32 -45.01 -10.31
C ARG A 294 0.35 -44.94 -9.13
N ALA A 295 0.86 -45.17 -7.90
CA ALA A 295 0.05 -45.07 -6.72
C ALA A 295 -0.53 -43.65 -6.53
N SER A 296 0.31 -42.63 -6.74
CA SER A 296 -0.11 -41.21 -6.69
C SER A 296 -1.18 -40.87 -7.74
N CYS A 297 -0.95 -41.25 -8.98
CA CYS A 297 -1.91 -41.05 -10.06
C CYS A 297 -3.25 -41.75 -9.77
N ARG A 298 -3.23 -42.99 -9.30
CA ARG A 298 -4.46 -43.74 -8.93
C ARG A 298 -5.30 -43.02 -7.87
N VAL A 299 -4.65 -42.38 -6.93
CA VAL A 299 -5.32 -41.72 -5.83
C VAL A 299 -5.90 -40.36 -6.25
N VAL A 300 -5.17 -39.63 -7.08
CA VAL A 300 -5.61 -38.32 -7.58
C VAL A 300 -6.85 -38.45 -8.48
N PHE A 301 -6.80 -39.36 -9.44
CA PHE A 301 -7.85 -39.55 -10.43
C PHE A 301 -8.96 -40.52 -10.02
N THR A 302 -8.69 -41.41 -9.07
CA THR A 302 -9.63 -42.41 -8.50
C THR A 302 -10.60 -42.96 -9.59
N PRO A 303 -10.10 -43.74 -10.58
CA PRO A 303 -10.81 -44.04 -11.84
C PRO A 303 -12.11 -44.83 -11.65
N TYR A 304 -12.28 -45.50 -10.50
CA TYR A 304 -13.44 -46.35 -10.25
C TYR A 304 -14.45 -45.77 -9.21
N ASN A 305 -14.12 -44.66 -8.53
CA ASN A 305 -14.97 -44.07 -7.48
C ASN A 305 -15.08 -42.56 -7.67
N GLU A 306 -16.06 -42.11 -8.42
CA GLU A 306 -16.26 -40.72 -8.79
C GLU A 306 -16.47 -39.81 -7.55
N LYS A 307 -17.23 -40.25 -6.59
CA LYS A 307 -17.53 -39.52 -5.33
C LYS A 307 -16.28 -39.17 -4.52
N TRP A 308 -15.21 -39.97 -4.62
CA TRP A 308 -13.96 -39.82 -3.88
C TRP A 308 -12.85 -39.16 -4.68
N ARG A 309 -13.08 -38.81 -5.94
CA ARG A 309 -12.12 -38.21 -6.84
C ARG A 309 -11.70 -36.82 -6.36
N LEU A 310 -10.40 -36.55 -6.35
CA LEU A 310 -9.86 -35.24 -5.96
C LEU A 310 -10.07 -34.19 -7.06
N ILE A 311 -9.90 -34.57 -8.31
CA ILE A 311 -10.12 -33.71 -9.48
C ILE A 311 -11.46 -34.10 -10.10
N LYS A 312 -12.40 -33.18 -10.20
CA LYS A 312 -13.71 -33.44 -10.81
C LYS A 312 -13.55 -33.70 -12.30
N MET A 313 -13.91 -34.89 -12.75
CA MET A 313 -13.98 -35.28 -14.16
C MET A 313 -14.85 -36.55 -14.30
N PRO A 314 -15.43 -36.81 -15.47
CA PRO A 314 -16.19 -38.01 -15.73
C PRO A 314 -15.37 -39.30 -15.62
N THR A 315 -16.04 -40.41 -15.33
CA THR A 315 -15.37 -41.69 -15.01
C THR A 315 -14.54 -42.22 -16.17
N ASP A 316 -15.05 -42.11 -17.42
CA ASP A 316 -14.34 -42.63 -18.59
C ASP A 316 -13.11 -41.79 -18.93
N LYS A 317 -13.19 -40.47 -18.77
CA LYS A 317 -12.05 -39.55 -18.89
C LYS A 317 -11.00 -39.85 -17.82
N ALA A 318 -11.40 -40.07 -16.57
CA ALA A 318 -10.49 -40.44 -15.47
C ALA A 318 -9.75 -41.78 -15.75
N LYS A 319 -10.43 -42.77 -16.32
CA LYS A 319 -9.81 -44.05 -16.70
C LYS A 319 -8.80 -43.85 -17.81
N LYS A 320 -9.15 -43.13 -18.90
CA LYS A 320 -8.25 -42.80 -20.02
C LYS A 320 -7.02 -42.04 -19.51
N MET A 321 -7.25 -40.97 -18.70
CA MET A 321 -6.21 -40.15 -18.10
C MET A 321 -5.23 -40.98 -17.24
N THR A 322 -5.79 -41.81 -16.35
CA THR A 322 -4.98 -42.71 -15.51
C THR A 322 -4.11 -43.65 -16.33
N ARG A 323 -4.66 -44.23 -17.41
CA ARG A 323 -3.91 -45.12 -18.30
C ARG A 323 -2.80 -44.39 -19.04
N SER A 324 -3.06 -43.20 -19.55
CA SER A 324 -2.06 -42.38 -20.25
C SER A 324 -0.92 -41.96 -19.34
N ILE A 325 -1.24 -41.53 -18.11
CA ILE A 325 -0.23 -41.16 -17.12
C ILE A 325 0.58 -42.40 -16.64
N TYR A 326 -0.05 -43.56 -16.45
CA TYR A 326 0.67 -44.79 -16.12
C TYR A 326 1.70 -45.16 -17.18
N PHE A 327 1.34 -45.05 -18.45
CA PHE A 327 2.28 -45.31 -19.55
C PHE A 327 3.41 -44.27 -19.53
N THR A 328 3.08 -43.00 -19.38
CA THR A 328 4.06 -41.93 -19.33
C THR A 328 5.07 -42.13 -18.17
N ILE A 329 4.59 -42.45 -16.96
CA ILE A 329 5.44 -42.70 -15.80
C ILE A 329 6.40 -43.92 -16.08
N ALA A 330 5.90 -44.96 -16.73
CA ALA A 330 6.71 -46.10 -17.07
C ALA A 330 7.80 -45.72 -18.11
N VAL A 331 7.43 -44.99 -19.14
CA VAL A 331 8.37 -44.48 -20.16
C VAL A 331 9.45 -43.62 -19.54
N PHE A 332 9.06 -42.67 -18.68
CA PHE A 332 10.01 -41.79 -17.96
C PHE A 332 10.95 -42.59 -17.09
N GLY A 333 10.45 -43.61 -16.39
CA GLY A 333 11.27 -44.52 -15.56
C GLY A 333 12.30 -45.29 -16.36
N VAL A 334 11.92 -45.82 -17.54
CA VAL A 334 12.83 -46.55 -18.44
C VAL A 334 13.94 -45.65 -18.94
N PHE A 335 13.61 -44.46 -19.45
CA PHE A 335 14.62 -43.51 -19.94
C PHE A 335 15.53 -42.98 -18.82
N ALA A 336 15.01 -42.76 -17.63
CA ALA A 336 15.80 -42.33 -16.48
C ALA A 336 16.76 -43.45 -16.02
N PHE A 337 16.33 -44.70 -16.05
CA PHE A 337 17.18 -45.87 -15.80
C PHE A 337 18.32 -45.98 -16.83
N LEU A 338 18.01 -45.90 -18.13
CA LEU A 338 19.04 -45.97 -19.20
C LEU A 338 20.04 -44.81 -19.08
N GLN A 339 19.55 -43.59 -18.85
CA GLN A 339 20.42 -42.42 -18.63
C GLN A 339 21.35 -42.63 -17.46
N HIS A 340 20.86 -43.19 -16.34
CA HIS A 340 21.66 -43.43 -15.15
C HIS A 340 22.76 -44.44 -15.38
N ILE A 341 22.47 -45.55 -16.06
CA ILE A 341 23.46 -46.58 -16.41
C ILE A 341 24.56 -45.98 -17.28
N VAL A 342 24.20 -45.25 -18.34
CA VAL A 342 25.17 -44.66 -19.26
C VAL A 342 26.05 -43.61 -18.59
N THR A 343 25.49 -42.80 -17.69
CA THR A 343 26.28 -41.79 -16.96
C THR A 343 27.19 -42.41 -15.89
N THR A 344 26.78 -43.49 -15.26
CA THR A 344 27.55 -44.11 -14.15
C THR A 344 28.63 -45.04 -14.65
N TYR A 345 28.46 -45.69 -15.80
CA TYR A 345 29.42 -46.64 -16.37
C TYR A 345 30.33 -46.04 -17.45
N ASP A 346 30.34 -44.70 -17.55
CA ASP A 346 31.19 -43.88 -18.41
C ASP A 346 31.14 -44.28 -19.91
N TYR A 347 29.94 -44.60 -20.39
CA TYR A 347 29.68 -44.82 -21.84
C TYR A 347 29.94 -43.52 -22.61
N PRO A 348 30.18 -43.64 -23.97
CA PRO A 348 30.43 -42.46 -24.79
C PRO A 348 29.34 -41.37 -24.63
N LEU A 349 29.76 -40.12 -24.58
CA LEU A 349 28.86 -38.96 -24.47
C LEU A 349 27.85 -38.90 -25.61
N GLU A 350 28.20 -39.43 -26.79
CA GLU A 350 27.35 -39.58 -27.96
C GLU A 350 26.11 -40.43 -27.68
N LEU A 351 26.29 -41.57 -27.00
CA LEU A 351 25.21 -42.47 -26.57
C LEU A 351 24.29 -41.80 -25.58
N LEU A 352 24.85 -41.04 -24.61
CA LEU A 352 24.07 -40.28 -23.64
C LEU A 352 23.20 -39.25 -24.34
N SER A 353 23.78 -38.44 -25.23
CA SER A 353 23.05 -37.40 -25.96
C SER A 353 21.92 -37.98 -26.83
N TYR A 354 22.14 -39.15 -27.44
CA TYR A 354 21.12 -39.88 -28.19
C TYR A 354 19.96 -40.36 -27.33
N ILE A 355 20.25 -40.95 -26.19
CA ILE A 355 19.23 -41.37 -25.21
C ILE A 355 18.45 -40.16 -24.69
N LEU A 356 19.10 -39.03 -24.41
CA LEU A 356 18.45 -37.79 -24.00
C LEU A 356 17.56 -37.25 -25.07
N ALA A 357 18.00 -37.28 -26.35
CA ALA A 357 17.22 -36.79 -27.48
C ALA A 357 15.96 -37.64 -27.68
N ILE A 358 16.07 -38.95 -27.74
CA ILE A 358 14.89 -39.82 -27.88
C ILE A 358 13.98 -39.71 -26.69
N ALA A 359 14.53 -39.68 -25.48
CA ALA A 359 13.77 -39.53 -24.24
C ALA A 359 12.94 -38.23 -24.27
N SER A 360 13.54 -37.10 -24.70
CA SER A 360 12.85 -35.81 -24.72
C SER A 360 11.76 -35.77 -25.80
N MET A 361 11.97 -36.35 -26.96
CA MET A 361 10.95 -36.49 -28.01
C MET A 361 9.76 -37.34 -27.53
N VAL A 362 10.02 -38.51 -26.94
CA VAL A 362 8.98 -39.40 -26.42
C VAL A 362 8.23 -38.77 -25.25
N LYS A 363 8.95 -38.07 -24.36
CA LYS A 363 8.33 -37.33 -23.24
C LYS A 363 7.44 -36.20 -23.77
N ALA A 364 7.90 -35.43 -24.76
CA ALA A 364 7.11 -34.36 -25.37
C ALA A 364 5.83 -34.93 -26.01
N PHE A 365 5.93 -36.07 -26.73
CA PHE A 365 4.78 -36.76 -27.27
C PHE A 365 3.80 -37.19 -26.16
N CYS A 366 4.29 -37.78 -25.08
CA CYS A 366 3.47 -38.18 -23.95
C CYS A 366 2.73 -36.98 -23.32
N VAL A 367 3.37 -35.82 -23.24
CA VAL A 367 2.75 -34.58 -22.72
C VAL A 367 1.59 -34.15 -23.62
N VAL A 368 1.78 -34.13 -24.95
CA VAL A 368 0.70 -33.83 -25.90
C VAL A 368 -0.43 -34.84 -25.80
N TRP A 369 -0.10 -36.13 -25.69
CA TRP A 369 -1.10 -37.18 -25.54
C TRP A 369 -1.94 -37.01 -24.28
N ILE A 370 -1.31 -36.73 -23.15
CA ILE A 370 -2.01 -36.45 -21.88
C ILE A 370 -2.87 -35.20 -22.02
N ALA A 371 -2.34 -34.14 -22.61
CA ALA A 371 -3.07 -32.89 -22.86
C ALA A 371 -4.29 -33.15 -23.75
N HIS A 372 -4.13 -33.92 -24.83
CA HIS A 372 -5.23 -34.26 -25.71
C HIS A 372 -6.33 -35.04 -24.96
N VAL A 373 -5.96 -36.04 -24.15
CA VAL A 373 -6.94 -36.78 -23.30
C VAL A 373 -7.62 -35.88 -22.27
N TYR A 374 -6.91 -34.88 -21.73
CA TYR A 374 -7.45 -33.96 -20.75
C TYR A 374 -8.40 -32.95 -21.38
N PHE A 375 -8.03 -32.38 -22.55
CA PHE A 375 -8.80 -31.35 -23.23
C PHE A 375 -9.82 -31.92 -24.24
N ALA A 376 -9.87 -33.22 -24.45
CA ALA A 376 -10.90 -33.82 -25.31
C ALA A 376 -12.28 -33.42 -24.81
N SER A 377 -13.04 -32.69 -25.61
CA SER A 377 -14.38 -32.20 -25.29
C SER A 377 -15.32 -33.39 -25.07
N GLU A 378 -16.07 -33.35 -23.99
CA GLU A 378 -17.26 -34.18 -23.85
C GLU A 378 -18.38 -33.50 -24.61
N GLN A 379 -19.19 -34.27 -25.32
CA GLN A 379 -20.45 -33.80 -25.87
C GLN A 379 -21.34 -33.43 -24.66
N VAL A 380 -21.40 -32.15 -24.33
CA VAL A 380 -22.35 -31.60 -23.35
C VAL A 380 -23.66 -31.45 -24.11
N GLU A 381 -24.73 -32.06 -23.61
CA GLU A 381 -26.09 -31.78 -24.12
C GLU A 381 -26.36 -30.29 -23.86
N VAL A 382 -26.57 -29.56 -24.93
CA VAL A 382 -26.92 -28.13 -24.88
C VAL A 382 -28.36 -28.02 -24.49
N ILE A 383 -28.64 -27.36 -23.37
CA ILE A 383 -30.00 -27.21 -22.83
C ILE A 383 -30.60 -25.85 -23.18
N ASN A 384 -29.77 -24.80 -23.34
CA ASN A 384 -30.19 -23.41 -23.65
C ASN A 384 -29.22 -22.72 -24.60
N GLU A 385 -29.68 -21.67 -25.31
CA GLU A 385 -28.88 -20.85 -26.22
C GLU A 385 -27.73 -20.12 -25.53
N ASP A 386 -27.89 -19.68 -24.28
CA ASP A 386 -26.83 -19.05 -23.46
C ASP A 386 -25.70 -20.04 -23.13
N ASP A 387 -26.01 -21.34 -23.02
CA ASP A 387 -25.04 -22.41 -22.78
C ASP A 387 -24.21 -22.67 -24.05
N GLU A 388 -24.72 -22.40 -25.26
CA GLU A 388 -23.98 -22.56 -26.53
C GLU A 388 -22.81 -21.57 -26.65
N GLU A 389 -22.98 -20.29 -26.29
CA GLU A 389 -21.92 -19.29 -26.34
C GLU A 389 -20.81 -19.61 -25.32
N GLU A 390 -21.17 -20.00 -24.11
CA GLU A 390 -20.20 -20.36 -23.05
C GLU A 390 -19.41 -21.63 -23.42
N ILE A 391 -20.08 -22.63 -24.00
CA ILE A 391 -19.46 -23.87 -24.50
C ILE A 391 -18.53 -23.58 -25.66
N ALA A 392 -18.94 -22.75 -26.64
CA ALA A 392 -18.13 -22.37 -27.80
C ALA A 392 -16.87 -21.59 -27.38
N GLU A 393 -16.96 -20.69 -26.40
CA GLU A 393 -15.80 -19.97 -25.84
C GLU A 393 -14.86 -20.91 -25.09
N GLN A 394 -15.40 -21.85 -24.32
CA GLN A 394 -14.63 -22.87 -23.59
C GLN A 394 -13.94 -23.84 -24.57
N GLU A 395 -14.59 -24.29 -25.65
CA GLU A 395 -13.97 -25.10 -26.72
C GLU A 395 -12.85 -24.34 -27.44
N LYS A 396 -13.06 -23.07 -27.77
CA LYS A 396 -12.04 -22.21 -28.37
C LYS A 396 -10.81 -22.02 -27.47
N ASN A 397 -11.00 -21.86 -26.17
CA ASN A 397 -9.92 -21.73 -25.19
C ASN A 397 -9.19 -23.08 -25.01
N THR A 398 -9.87 -24.20 -24.96
CA THR A 398 -9.26 -25.53 -24.87
C THR A 398 -8.46 -25.86 -26.12
N PHE A 399 -8.97 -25.51 -27.29
CA PHE A 399 -8.26 -25.66 -28.57
C PHE A 399 -6.95 -24.82 -28.58
N ARG A 400 -7.02 -23.55 -28.16
CA ARG A 400 -5.84 -22.68 -28.09
C ARG A 400 -4.77 -23.23 -27.14
N ILE A 401 -5.16 -23.71 -25.96
CA ILE A 401 -4.23 -24.32 -25.00
C ILE A 401 -3.62 -25.61 -25.58
N GLY A 402 -4.42 -26.47 -26.22
CA GLY A 402 -3.94 -27.67 -26.88
C GLY A 402 -2.94 -27.38 -28.01
N MET A 403 -3.19 -26.33 -28.80
CA MET A 403 -2.28 -25.86 -29.83
C MET A 403 -0.96 -25.34 -29.23
N LEU A 404 -0.99 -24.57 -28.15
CA LEU A 404 0.22 -24.08 -27.49
C LEU A 404 1.06 -25.23 -26.92
N ILE A 405 0.45 -26.25 -26.32
CA ILE A 405 1.14 -27.43 -25.81
C ILE A 405 1.76 -28.23 -26.97
N SER A 406 1.07 -28.36 -28.09
CA SER A 406 1.58 -29.02 -29.25
C SER A 406 2.75 -28.26 -29.90
N LEU A 407 2.68 -26.95 -29.98
CA LEU A 407 3.77 -26.09 -30.46
C LEU A 407 4.99 -26.18 -29.53
N PHE A 408 4.76 -26.18 -28.20
CA PHE A 408 5.82 -26.39 -27.22
C PHE A 408 6.50 -27.77 -27.37
N ALA A 409 5.72 -28.83 -27.54
CA ALA A 409 6.27 -30.16 -27.80
C ALA A 409 7.04 -30.24 -29.12
N LEU A 410 6.53 -29.59 -30.17
CA LEU A 410 7.22 -29.51 -31.48
C LEU A 410 8.57 -28.79 -31.32
N SER A 411 8.63 -27.72 -30.52
CA SER A 411 9.90 -27.02 -30.23
C SER A 411 10.91 -27.93 -29.54
N ILE A 412 10.48 -28.75 -28.57
CA ILE A 412 11.35 -29.74 -27.89
C ILE A 412 11.87 -30.78 -28.88
N ILE A 413 11.00 -31.30 -29.76
CA ILE A 413 11.38 -32.25 -30.81
C ILE A 413 12.40 -31.59 -31.76
N GLY A 414 12.15 -30.34 -32.19
CA GLY A 414 13.08 -29.60 -33.05
C GLY A 414 14.45 -29.41 -32.41
N MET A 415 14.49 -28.98 -31.12
CA MET A 415 15.74 -28.84 -30.36
C MET A 415 16.49 -30.17 -30.26
N SER A 416 15.78 -31.27 -30.04
CA SER A 416 16.40 -32.62 -29.97
C SER A 416 17.00 -33.05 -31.30
N LEU A 417 16.31 -32.79 -32.39
CA LEU A 417 16.79 -33.11 -33.75
C LEU A 417 18.01 -32.28 -34.19
N LEU A 418 18.07 -31.02 -33.73
CA LEU A 418 19.18 -30.09 -34.00
C LEU A 418 20.42 -30.35 -33.10
N GLY A 419 20.40 -31.37 -32.23
CA GLY A 419 21.52 -31.72 -31.36
C GLY A 419 21.51 -31.08 -29.98
N TYR A 420 20.50 -30.27 -29.61
CA TYR A 420 20.35 -29.67 -28.28
C TYR A 420 19.61 -30.61 -27.33
N ALA A 421 20.02 -31.89 -27.28
CA ALA A 421 19.34 -32.91 -26.48
C ALA A 421 19.29 -32.61 -24.98
N ARG A 422 20.35 -32.01 -24.41
CA ARG A 422 20.43 -31.64 -22.99
C ARG A 422 19.43 -30.54 -22.65
N LEU A 423 19.33 -29.51 -23.52
CA LEU A 423 18.36 -28.40 -23.34
C LEU A 423 16.93 -28.93 -23.44
N ALA A 424 16.64 -29.74 -24.48
CA ALA A 424 15.32 -30.35 -24.68
C ALA A 424 14.89 -31.19 -23.47
N SER A 425 15.81 -32.03 -22.97
CA SER A 425 15.58 -32.86 -21.78
C SER A 425 15.37 -32.02 -20.52
N PHE A 426 16.15 -30.97 -20.32
CA PHE A 426 15.99 -30.04 -19.21
C PHE A 426 14.59 -29.39 -19.23
N ILE A 427 14.21 -28.80 -20.37
CA ILE A 427 12.92 -28.08 -20.50
C ILE A 427 11.74 -29.02 -20.29
N VAL A 428 11.70 -30.20 -20.95
CA VAL A 428 10.58 -31.13 -20.83
C VAL A 428 10.43 -31.68 -19.41
N ASN A 429 11.54 -32.01 -18.74
CA ASN A 429 11.50 -32.50 -17.37
C ASN A 429 10.98 -31.42 -16.40
N ARG A 430 11.47 -30.16 -16.53
CA ARG A 430 11.02 -29.03 -15.70
C ARG A 430 9.57 -28.68 -15.98
N ALA A 431 9.12 -28.72 -17.23
CA ALA A 431 7.71 -28.44 -17.58
C ALA A 431 6.77 -29.49 -16.96
N VAL A 432 7.12 -30.79 -17.04
CA VAL A 432 6.34 -31.87 -16.41
C VAL A 432 6.28 -31.71 -14.90
N LEU A 433 7.41 -31.44 -14.26
CA LEU A 433 7.46 -31.21 -12.81
C LEU A 433 6.67 -29.96 -12.41
N SER A 434 6.74 -28.87 -13.20
CA SER A 434 5.93 -27.66 -12.98
C SER A 434 4.44 -27.98 -13.03
N ALA A 435 3.99 -28.77 -14.01
CA ALA A 435 2.58 -29.19 -14.11
C ALA A 435 2.14 -30.00 -12.88
N ILE A 436 2.99 -30.89 -12.37
CA ILE A 436 2.74 -31.66 -11.15
C ILE A 436 2.65 -30.72 -9.93
N VAL A 437 3.59 -29.78 -9.78
CA VAL A 437 3.61 -28.80 -8.66
C VAL A 437 2.34 -27.94 -8.70
N ILE A 438 1.95 -27.43 -9.86
CA ILE A 438 0.72 -26.64 -10.00
C ILE A 438 -0.51 -27.47 -9.64
N GLY A 439 -0.58 -28.74 -10.09
CA GLY A 439 -1.67 -29.65 -9.76
C GLY A 439 -1.78 -29.93 -8.25
N VAL A 440 -0.68 -30.28 -7.60
CA VAL A 440 -0.62 -30.51 -6.15
C VAL A 440 -0.96 -29.23 -5.38
N PHE A 441 -0.42 -28.10 -5.81
CA PHE A 441 -0.69 -26.80 -5.21
C PHE A 441 -2.19 -26.43 -5.29
N SER A 442 -2.82 -26.69 -6.44
CA SER A 442 -4.26 -26.45 -6.62
C SER A 442 -5.11 -27.26 -5.63
N ILE A 443 -4.72 -28.52 -5.38
CA ILE A 443 -5.39 -29.37 -4.38
C ILE A 443 -5.16 -28.84 -2.96
N ILE A 444 -3.93 -28.43 -2.62
CA ILE A 444 -3.59 -27.84 -1.32
C ILE A 444 -4.36 -26.54 -1.11
N ARG A 445 -4.38 -25.66 -2.11
CA ARG A 445 -5.13 -24.39 -2.10
C ARG A 445 -6.61 -24.65 -1.80
N GLN A 446 -7.24 -25.53 -2.55
CA GLN A 446 -8.66 -25.87 -2.33
C GLN A 446 -8.91 -26.47 -0.93
N PHE A 447 -7.98 -27.28 -0.44
CA PHE A 447 -8.06 -27.86 0.92
C PHE A 447 -7.96 -26.76 2.00
N LEU A 448 -7.04 -25.81 1.87
CA LEU A 448 -6.87 -24.70 2.82
C LEU A 448 -8.15 -23.87 2.92
N TYR A 449 -8.76 -23.54 1.77
CA TYR A 449 -10.02 -22.80 1.76
C TYR A 449 -11.16 -23.58 2.46
N ASP A 450 -11.36 -24.86 2.10
CA ASP A 450 -12.38 -25.71 2.72
C ASP A 450 -12.12 -25.90 4.23
N PHE A 451 -10.86 -26.01 4.63
CA PHE A 451 -10.45 -26.16 6.04
C PHE A 451 -10.74 -24.89 6.86
N ILE A 452 -10.41 -23.72 6.34
CA ILE A 452 -10.62 -22.45 7.03
C ILE A 452 -12.10 -22.09 7.10
N GLN A 453 -12.85 -22.26 6.03
CA GLN A 453 -14.31 -22.10 6.07
C GLN A 453 -14.93 -22.97 7.15
N ARG A 454 -14.44 -24.19 7.34
CA ARG A 454 -14.91 -25.07 8.43
C ARG A 454 -14.59 -24.55 9.80
N ILE A 455 -13.33 -24.09 10.00
CA ILE A 455 -12.93 -23.52 11.29
C ILE A 455 -13.83 -22.31 11.59
N LEU A 456 -14.05 -21.43 10.63
CA LEU A 456 -14.88 -20.24 10.81
C LEU A 456 -16.37 -20.57 11.03
N LEU A 457 -16.88 -21.63 10.39
CA LEU A 457 -18.28 -22.07 10.54
C LEU A 457 -18.50 -23.02 11.74
N MET A 458 -17.45 -23.37 12.49
CA MET A 458 -17.60 -24.16 13.72
C MET A 458 -18.49 -23.43 14.73
N GLY A 459 -19.43 -24.19 15.30
CA GLY A 459 -20.36 -23.66 16.31
C GLY A 459 -19.69 -23.03 17.54
N VAL A 460 -18.43 -23.34 17.80
CA VAL A 460 -17.62 -22.77 18.88
C VAL A 460 -17.56 -21.24 18.78
N TRP A 461 -17.35 -20.68 17.61
CA TRP A 461 -17.27 -19.22 17.43
C TRP A 461 -18.62 -18.52 17.70
N VAL A 462 -19.71 -19.15 17.28
CA VAL A 462 -21.07 -18.64 17.47
C VAL A 462 -21.55 -18.88 18.90
N ASN A 463 -21.34 -20.09 19.45
CA ASN A 463 -21.92 -20.53 20.72
C ASN A 463 -21.07 -20.09 21.92
N THR A 464 -19.74 -20.22 21.85
CA THR A 464 -18.82 -19.91 22.95
C THR A 464 -18.38 -18.44 22.92
N PHE A 465 -17.96 -17.93 21.76
CA PHE A 465 -17.50 -16.54 21.61
C PHE A 465 -18.59 -15.56 21.18
N ARG A 466 -19.86 -16.02 21.01
CA ARG A 466 -21.03 -15.19 20.61
C ARG A 466 -20.77 -14.32 19.37
N MET A 467 -19.91 -14.75 18.46
CA MET A 467 -19.61 -14.00 17.23
C MET A 467 -20.77 -14.08 16.25
N ARG A 468 -21.11 -12.94 15.63
CA ARG A 468 -22.17 -12.90 14.60
C ARG A 468 -21.70 -13.61 13.32
N ARG A 469 -22.54 -14.44 12.71
CA ARG A 469 -22.23 -15.15 11.44
C ARG A 469 -21.80 -14.22 10.30
N ILE A 470 -22.34 -12.99 10.27
CA ILE A 470 -21.94 -11.96 9.29
C ILE A 470 -20.47 -11.54 9.48
N PHE A 471 -20.00 -11.46 10.71
CA PHE A 471 -18.61 -11.15 11.02
C PHE A 471 -17.67 -12.28 10.59
N LEU A 472 -18.05 -13.52 10.80
CA LEU A 472 -17.28 -14.70 10.36
C LEU A 472 -17.18 -14.78 8.82
N ARG A 473 -18.24 -14.44 8.07
CA ARG A 473 -18.17 -14.32 6.60
C ARG A 473 -17.24 -13.19 6.13
N LYS A 474 -17.18 -12.08 6.86
CA LYS A 474 -16.22 -11.01 6.55
C LYS A 474 -14.78 -11.47 6.77
N ILE A 475 -14.53 -12.26 7.82
CA ILE A 475 -13.20 -12.85 8.06
C ILE A 475 -12.84 -13.79 6.91
N ASP A 476 -13.76 -14.66 6.46
CA ASP A 476 -13.53 -15.56 5.32
C ASP A 476 -13.16 -14.80 4.05
N PHE A 477 -13.90 -13.73 3.74
CA PHE A 477 -13.61 -12.84 2.60
C PHE A 477 -12.21 -12.18 2.68
N TRP A 478 -11.88 -11.59 3.84
CA TRP A 478 -10.58 -10.95 4.04
C TRP A 478 -9.43 -11.95 4.04
N PHE A 479 -9.68 -13.13 4.62
CA PHE A 479 -8.72 -14.22 4.57
C PHE A 479 -8.40 -14.61 3.12
N GLY A 480 -9.42 -14.74 2.26
CA GLY A 480 -9.22 -15.01 0.84
C GLY A 480 -8.34 -13.97 0.17
N ILE A 481 -8.61 -12.68 0.40
CA ILE A 481 -7.81 -11.58 -0.19
C ILE A 481 -6.33 -11.63 0.24
N VAL A 482 -6.04 -12.01 1.48
CA VAL A 482 -4.66 -12.07 2.01
C VAL A 482 -3.98 -13.39 1.63
N ALA A 483 -4.70 -14.51 1.70
CA ALA A 483 -4.14 -15.83 1.43
C ALA A 483 -3.77 -16.04 -0.04
N GLU A 484 -4.56 -15.53 -0.99
CA GLU A 484 -4.30 -15.71 -2.43
C GLU A 484 -2.93 -15.17 -2.87
N PRO A 485 -2.53 -13.93 -2.56
CA PRO A 485 -1.19 -13.44 -2.92
C PRO A 485 -0.07 -14.26 -2.27
N ILE A 486 -0.25 -14.66 -1.00
CA ILE A 486 0.76 -15.47 -0.29
C ILE A 486 0.90 -16.83 -0.95
N LEU A 487 -0.21 -17.50 -1.25
CA LEU A 487 -0.21 -18.79 -1.94
C LEU A 487 0.40 -18.66 -3.34
N PHE A 488 0.08 -17.59 -4.07
CA PHE A 488 0.67 -17.33 -5.38
C PHE A 488 2.18 -17.13 -5.30
N LEU A 489 2.68 -16.35 -4.32
CA LEU A 489 4.11 -16.16 -4.09
C LEU A 489 4.82 -17.48 -3.74
N LEU A 490 4.18 -18.33 -2.92
CA LEU A 490 4.71 -19.67 -2.60
C LEU A 490 4.77 -20.56 -3.84
N LEU A 491 3.77 -20.53 -4.71
CA LEU A 491 3.78 -21.26 -5.98
C LEU A 491 4.90 -20.77 -6.89
N VAL A 492 5.01 -19.45 -7.09
CA VAL A 492 6.06 -18.85 -7.93
C VAL A 492 7.45 -19.17 -7.38
N GLY A 493 7.65 -19.03 -6.06
CA GLY A 493 8.90 -19.42 -5.40
C GLY A 493 9.25 -20.90 -5.61
N GLY A 494 8.29 -21.80 -5.44
CA GLY A 494 8.46 -23.23 -5.70
C GLY A 494 8.80 -23.54 -7.16
N LEU A 495 8.19 -22.84 -8.11
CA LEU A 495 8.51 -22.97 -9.54
C LEU A 495 9.91 -22.43 -9.84
N LEU A 496 10.32 -21.29 -9.28
CA LEU A 496 11.68 -20.76 -9.45
C LEU A 496 12.74 -21.72 -8.94
N LEU A 497 12.55 -22.31 -7.75
CA LEU A 497 13.42 -23.37 -7.23
C LEU A 497 13.50 -24.56 -8.18
N LEU A 498 12.36 -24.98 -8.70
CA LEU A 498 12.30 -26.08 -9.66
C LEU A 498 13.10 -25.75 -10.94
N TRP A 499 13.04 -24.52 -11.45
CA TRP A 499 13.77 -24.07 -12.63
C TRP A 499 15.26 -23.80 -12.37
N GLY A 500 15.73 -24.02 -11.15
CA GLY A 500 17.13 -23.99 -10.79
C GLY A 500 17.63 -22.69 -10.15
N VAL A 501 16.72 -21.80 -9.74
CA VAL A 501 17.09 -20.66 -8.88
C VAL A 501 17.48 -21.21 -7.52
N PRO A 502 18.65 -20.86 -6.97
CA PRO A 502 19.05 -21.30 -5.63
C PRO A 502 18.12 -20.80 -4.55
N PHE A 503 17.93 -21.60 -3.51
CA PHE A 503 17.11 -21.20 -2.36
C PHE A 503 17.66 -19.93 -1.70
N ASP A 504 18.99 -19.80 -1.58
CA ASP A 504 19.65 -18.65 -0.95
C ASP A 504 19.38 -17.34 -1.72
N VAL A 505 19.37 -17.39 -3.07
CA VAL A 505 19.02 -16.24 -3.91
C VAL A 505 17.55 -15.85 -3.69
N LEU A 506 16.67 -16.85 -3.61
CA LEU A 506 15.26 -16.60 -3.34
C LEU A 506 15.06 -16.02 -1.95
N GLN A 507 15.75 -16.54 -0.95
CA GLN A 507 15.72 -16.04 0.42
C GLN A 507 16.26 -14.61 0.49
N ALA A 508 17.40 -14.31 -0.14
CA ALA A 508 17.98 -12.97 -0.17
C ALA A 508 17.05 -11.97 -0.85
N THR A 509 16.43 -12.37 -1.98
CA THR A 509 15.46 -11.54 -2.68
C THR A 509 14.20 -11.29 -1.84
N ALA A 510 13.69 -12.33 -1.17
CA ALA A 510 12.57 -12.19 -0.26
C ALA A 510 12.93 -11.28 0.92
N TYR A 511 14.11 -11.45 1.52
CA TYR A 511 14.58 -10.59 2.61
C TYR A 511 14.68 -9.12 2.16
N LYS A 512 15.31 -8.84 1.00
CA LYS A 512 15.38 -7.48 0.43
C LYS A 512 13.97 -6.91 0.15
N ALA A 513 13.04 -7.72 -0.32
CA ALA A 513 11.65 -7.29 -0.53
C ALA A 513 10.92 -6.94 0.78
N PHE A 514 11.21 -7.69 1.87
CA PHE A 514 10.64 -7.43 3.20
C PHE A 514 11.35 -6.31 3.96
N SER A 515 12.71 -6.28 3.94
CA SER A 515 13.52 -5.31 4.67
C SER A 515 13.52 -3.93 4.01
N GLY A 516 13.38 -3.88 2.69
CA GLY A 516 13.31 -2.66 1.88
C GLY A 516 14.43 -2.57 0.85
N PHE A 517 14.13 -1.89 -0.22
CA PHE A 517 15.06 -1.49 -1.27
C PHE A 517 14.82 -0.02 -1.64
N THR A 518 15.85 0.68 -2.03
CA THR A 518 15.77 2.10 -2.38
C THR A 518 15.56 2.27 -3.87
N ILE A 519 14.46 2.95 -4.27
CA ILE A 519 14.24 3.40 -5.65
C ILE A 519 14.14 4.93 -5.64
N GLY A 520 15.05 5.61 -6.31
CA GLY A 520 15.01 7.08 -6.43
C GLY A 520 15.07 7.81 -5.09
N GLY A 521 15.77 7.25 -4.07
CA GLY A 521 15.88 7.82 -2.74
C GLY A 521 14.70 7.53 -1.81
N ILE A 522 13.75 6.69 -2.22
CA ILE A 522 12.64 6.22 -1.38
C ILE A 522 12.91 4.77 -0.97
N GLU A 523 12.93 4.51 0.33
CA GLU A 523 13.02 3.15 0.86
C GLU A 523 11.62 2.51 0.85
N ILE A 524 11.45 1.51 -0.01
CA ILE A 524 10.20 0.76 -0.13
C ILE A 524 10.40 -0.63 0.45
N SER A 525 9.66 -1.00 1.47
CA SER A 525 9.63 -2.37 1.99
C SER A 525 8.21 -2.90 2.08
N LEU A 526 8.04 -4.21 1.85
CA LEU A 526 6.73 -4.85 2.00
C LEU A 526 6.19 -4.69 3.42
N LEU A 527 7.08 -4.74 4.42
CA LEU A 527 6.72 -4.56 5.83
C LEU A 527 6.23 -3.14 6.09
N SER A 528 6.91 -2.12 5.55
CA SER A 528 6.49 -0.71 5.70
C SER A 528 5.15 -0.45 5.02
N ILE A 529 4.92 -1.03 3.82
CA ILE A 529 3.62 -0.95 3.13
C ILE A 529 2.53 -1.59 3.98
N PHE A 530 2.78 -2.81 4.49
CA PHE A 530 1.81 -3.51 5.33
C PHE A 530 1.50 -2.71 6.62
N MET A 531 2.54 -2.19 7.29
CA MET A 531 2.38 -1.35 8.48
C MET A 531 1.65 -0.05 8.18
N GLY A 532 1.93 0.58 7.04
CA GLY A 532 1.21 1.79 6.61
C GLY A 532 -0.27 1.52 6.35
N ILE A 533 -0.61 0.41 5.68
CA ILE A 533 -2.01 0.00 5.48
C ILE A 533 -2.68 -0.32 6.82
N LEU A 534 -2.00 -1.05 7.72
CA LEU A 534 -2.52 -1.38 9.05
C LEU A 534 -2.83 -0.11 9.86
N ILE A 535 -1.88 0.82 9.90
CA ILE A 535 -2.05 2.11 10.59
C ILE A 535 -3.20 2.90 9.95
N PHE A 536 -3.29 2.93 8.62
CA PHE A 536 -4.39 3.58 7.93
C PHE A 536 -5.75 3.04 8.35
N VAL A 537 -5.91 1.71 8.35
CA VAL A 537 -7.15 1.04 8.79
C VAL A 537 -7.47 1.33 10.26
N ILE A 538 -6.47 1.31 11.13
CA ILE A 538 -6.64 1.67 12.55
C ILE A 538 -7.09 3.13 12.69
N CYS A 539 -6.46 4.05 11.95
CA CYS A 539 -6.85 5.46 11.94
C CYS A 539 -8.28 5.66 11.43
N LEU A 540 -8.67 5.00 10.34
CA LEU A 540 -10.05 5.04 9.84
C LEU A 540 -11.07 4.56 10.89
N TRP A 541 -10.74 3.48 11.61
CA TRP A 541 -11.58 2.98 12.70
C TRP A 541 -11.67 3.98 13.86
N LEU A 542 -10.53 4.58 14.25
CA LEU A 542 -10.48 5.59 15.31
C LEU A 542 -11.27 6.85 14.93
N ILE A 543 -11.10 7.35 13.69
CA ILE A 543 -11.84 8.50 13.17
C ILE A 543 -13.34 8.24 13.21
N LYS A 544 -13.77 7.06 12.75
CA LYS A 544 -15.17 6.66 12.80
C LYS A 544 -15.71 6.58 14.23
N PHE A 545 -14.90 6.07 15.16
CA PHE A 545 -15.25 6.03 16.59
C PHE A 545 -15.38 7.43 17.18
N ILE A 546 -14.42 8.32 16.91
CA ILE A 546 -14.43 9.70 17.41
C ILE A 546 -15.59 10.48 16.79
N ARG A 547 -15.81 10.38 15.47
CA ARG A 547 -16.94 10.99 14.78
C ARG A 547 -18.26 10.61 15.45
N HIS A 548 -18.46 9.32 15.69
CA HIS A 548 -19.68 8.84 16.38
C HIS A 548 -19.81 9.42 17.79
N ARG A 549 -18.69 9.55 18.53
CA ARG A 549 -18.72 10.18 19.86
C ARG A 549 -19.02 11.67 19.81
N ILE A 550 -18.48 12.39 18.83
CA ILE A 550 -18.75 13.82 18.62
C ILE A 550 -20.25 14.01 18.28
N GLU A 551 -20.76 13.27 17.30
CA GLU A 551 -22.12 13.40 16.80
C GLU A 551 -23.18 13.06 17.85
N PHE A 552 -23.05 11.92 18.53
CA PHE A 552 -24.07 11.37 19.42
C PHE A 552 -23.84 11.62 20.92
N LYS A 553 -22.71 12.17 21.36
CA LYS A 553 -22.45 12.38 22.78
C LYS A 553 -22.08 13.81 23.13
N LEU A 554 -21.34 14.52 22.30
CA LEU A 554 -20.92 15.89 22.53
C LEU A 554 -21.94 16.88 21.95
N LEU A 555 -22.31 16.71 20.69
CA LEU A 555 -23.21 17.65 19.98
C LEU A 555 -24.69 17.42 20.33
N GLU A 556 -25.07 16.25 20.85
CA GLU A 556 -26.47 15.98 21.25
C GLU A 556 -26.93 16.92 22.37
N LYS A 557 -26.03 17.34 23.24
CA LYS A 557 -26.32 18.26 24.36
C LYS A 557 -26.39 19.74 23.98
N THR A 558 -26.14 20.07 22.71
CA THR A 558 -26.17 21.44 22.20
C THR A 558 -27.49 21.72 21.49
N SER A 559 -27.94 22.99 21.51
CA SER A 559 -29.14 23.45 20.79
C SER A 559 -28.94 23.62 19.28
N ILE A 560 -27.86 23.08 18.71
CA ILE A 560 -27.54 23.20 17.29
C ILE A 560 -28.45 22.28 16.49
N ASP A 561 -28.88 22.70 15.29
CA ASP A 561 -29.69 21.88 14.40
C ASP A 561 -28.97 20.60 13.93
N SER A 562 -29.75 19.58 13.53
CA SER A 562 -29.22 18.28 13.15
C SER A 562 -28.31 18.33 11.92
N GLY A 563 -28.58 19.22 10.97
CA GLY A 563 -27.77 19.40 9.77
C GLY A 563 -26.38 19.94 10.08
N THR A 564 -26.29 20.96 10.94
CA THR A 564 -25.03 21.56 11.39
C THR A 564 -24.20 20.56 12.21
N LYS A 565 -24.84 19.77 13.09
CA LYS A 565 -24.18 18.68 13.84
C LYS A 565 -23.50 17.67 12.93
N HIS A 566 -24.24 17.21 11.91
CA HIS A 566 -23.71 16.25 10.94
C HIS A 566 -22.58 16.84 10.11
N SER A 567 -22.68 18.10 9.69
CA SER A 567 -21.65 18.80 8.92
C SER A 567 -20.35 18.98 9.71
N LEU A 568 -20.44 19.37 10.98
CA LEU A 568 -19.28 19.49 11.88
C LEU A 568 -18.59 18.13 12.10
N ALA A 569 -19.36 17.07 12.38
CA ALA A 569 -18.83 15.73 12.57
C ALA A 569 -18.18 15.17 11.29
N SER A 570 -18.74 15.50 10.13
CA SER A 570 -18.20 15.10 8.82
C SER A 570 -16.95 15.89 8.46
N GLY A 571 -16.90 17.19 8.72
CA GLY A 571 -15.71 18.03 8.54
C GLY A 571 -14.52 17.51 9.35
N PHE A 572 -14.75 17.16 10.62
CA PHE A 572 -13.73 16.53 11.46
C PHE A 572 -13.23 15.20 10.86
N ALA A 573 -14.16 14.37 10.35
CA ALA A 573 -13.79 13.09 9.75
C ALA A 573 -12.94 13.27 8.47
N TYR A 574 -13.25 14.26 7.61
CA TYR A 574 -12.47 14.54 6.39
C TYR A 574 -11.04 14.97 6.70
N ILE A 575 -10.85 15.85 7.68
CA ILE A 575 -9.51 16.23 8.15
C ILE A 575 -8.77 15.00 8.68
N GLY A 576 -9.46 14.18 9.47
CA GLY A 576 -8.92 12.94 10.00
C GLY A 576 -8.48 11.97 8.89
N TYR A 577 -9.26 11.81 7.81
CA TYR A 577 -8.90 10.93 6.69
C TYR A 577 -7.66 11.42 5.95
N VAL A 578 -7.51 12.72 5.75
CA VAL A 578 -6.30 13.30 5.15
C VAL A 578 -5.07 13.05 6.04
N LEU A 579 -5.18 13.28 7.34
CA LEU A 579 -4.10 13.02 8.29
C LEU A 579 -3.74 11.53 8.35
N ALA A 580 -4.73 10.64 8.32
CA ALA A 580 -4.52 9.19 8.28
C ALA A 580 -3.78 8.76 7.01
N ALA A 581 -4.11 9.34 5.86
CA ALA A 581 -3.43 9.07 4.60
C ALA A 581 -1.97 9.55 4.64
N LEU A 582 -1.71 10.75 5.13
CA LEU A 582 -0.36 11.30 5.29
C LEU A 582 0.48 10.44 6.25
N LEU A 583 -0.10 10.02 7.38
CA LEU A 583 0.58 9.15 8.34
C LEU A 583 0.91 7.78 7.72
N ALA A 584 -0.03 7.21 6.97
CA ALA A 584 0.21 5.95 6.26
C ALA A 584 1.34 6.08 5.25
N ILE A 585 1.36 7.14 4.43
CA ILE A 585 2.42 7.42 3.46
C ILE A 585 3.78 7.60 4.16
N ALA A 586 3.82 8.30 5.29
CA ALA A 586 5.04 8.46 6.09
C ALA A 586 5.60 7.13 6.58
N VAL A 587 4.72 6.24 7.08
CA VAL A 587 5.12 4.91 7.57
C VAL A 587 5.56 4.00 6.42
N MET A 588 5.00 4.17 5.23
CA MET A 588 5.43 3.46 4.01
C MET A 588 6.80 3.92 3.49
N GLY A 589 7.44 4.93 4.12
CA GLY A 589 8.72 5.50 3.68
C GLY A 589 8.58 6.65 2.68
N GLY A 590 7.37 7.16 2.46
CA GLY A 590 7.12 8.28 1.56
C GLY A 590 7.74 9.58 2.08
N ASN A 591 8.43 10.31 1.22
CA ASN A 591 8.97 11.63 1.56
C ASN A 591 7.84 12.67 1.58
N LEU A 592 7.49 13.13 2.80
CA LEU A 592 6.45 14.13 3.00
C LEU A 592 6.90 15.57 2.68
N THR A 593 8.18 15.81 2.38
CA THR A 593 8.72 17.18 2.15
C THR A 593 8.01 17.88 1.00
N ASN A 594 7.82 17.19 -0.12
CA ASN A 594 7.09 17.75 -1.27
C ASN A 594 5.61 17.97 -0.98
N ILE A 595 5.00 17.05 -0.21
CA ILE A 595 3.60 17.18 0.21
C ILE A 595 3.47 18.36 1.19
N ALA A 596 4.41 18.52 2.12
CA ALA A 596 4.44 19.64 3.05
C ALA A 596 4.58 20.98 2.32
N LEU A 597 5.39 21.06 1.26
CA LEU A 597 5.55 22.26 0.43
C LEU A 597 4.25 22.62 -0.30
N ILE A 598 3.58 21.62 -0.89
CA ILE A 598 2.27 21.80 -1.54
C ILE A 598 1.21 22.19 -0.50
N ALA A 599 1.18 21.51 0.65
CA ALA A 599 0.26 21.81 1.74
C ALA A 599 0.50 23.23 2.32
N GLY A 600 1.76 23.66 2.40
CA GLY A 600 2.13 25.02 2.77
C GLY A 600 1.58 26.06 1.80
N ALA A 601 1.80 25.89 0.49
CA ALA A 601 1.26 26.76 -0.53
C ALA A 601 -0.29 26.78 -0.54
N LEU A 602 -0.92 25.62 -0.38
CA LEU A 602 -2.37 25.49 -0.28
C LEU A 602 -2.91 26.18 0.99
N SER A 603 -2.19 26.04 2.12
CA SER A 603 -2.55 26.68 3.39
C SER A 603 -2.54 28.22 3.30
N VAL A 604 -1.56 28.78 2.57
CA VAL A 604 -1.51 30.22 2.28
C VAL A 604 -2.73 30.63 1.43
N GLY A 605 -3.03 29.87 0.37
CA GLY A 605 -4.21 30.14 -0.47
C GLY A 605 -5.53 30.06 0.31
N ILE A 606 -5.70 29.01 1.12
CA ILE A 606 -6.88 28.86 2.00
C ILE A 606 -6.92 29.97 3.05
N GLY A 607 -5.77 30.33 3.65
CA GLY A 607 -5.65 31.42 4.61
C GLY A 607 -6.10 32.76 4.06
N LEU A 608 -5.66 33.09 2.83
CA LEU A 608 -6.12 34.30 2.13
C LEU A 608 -7.61 34.25 1.79
N GLY A 609 -8.11 33.07 1.38
CA GLY A 609 -9.55 32.91 1.11
C GLY A 609 -10.44 32.93 2.35
N LEU A 610 -9.91 32.60 3.52
CA LEU A 610 -10.63 32.66 4.80
C LEU A 610 -10.40 33.97 5.58
N GLN A 611 -9.56 34.86 5.07
CA GLN A 611 -9.19 36.12 5.75
C GLN A 611 -10.38 36.88 6.25
N ASP A 612 -11.39 37.11 5.39
CA ASP A 612 -12.60 37.86 5.74
C ASP A 612 -13.44 37.16 6.82
N VAL A 613 -13.52 35.84 6.77
CA VAL A 613 -14.25 35.03 7.76
C VAL A 613 -13.61 35.18 9.14
N VAL A 614 -12.27 35.02 9.17
CA VAL A 614 -11.49 35.15 10.40
C VAL A 614 -11.56 36.59 10.94
N ASN A 615 -11.43 37.61 10.08
CA ASN A 615 -11.52 38.99 10.47
C ASN A 615 -12.88 39.31 11.11
N ASN A 616 -13.96 38.86 10.49
CA ASN A 616 -15.31 39.02 11.04
C ASN A 616 -15.52 38.29 12.36
N PHE A 617 -14.97 37.10 12.50
CA PHE A 617 -15.02 36.33 13.73
C PHE A 617 -14.26 37.00 14.88
N VAL A 618 -13.03 37.43 14.64
CA VAL A 618 -12.21 38.14 15.61
C VAL A 618 -12.87 39.47 16.00
N SER A 619 -13.38 40.25 15.03
CA SER A 619 -14.14 41.48 15.29
C SER A 619 -15.38 41.21 16.13
N GLY A 620 -16.08 40.10 15.90
CA GLY A 620 -17.23 39.70 16.72
C GLY A 620 -16.85 39.41 18.16
N ILE A 621 -15.73 38.74 18.40
CA ILE A 621 -15.20 38.49 19.76
C ILE A 621 -14.83 39.80 20.44
N ILE A 622 -14.13 40.71 19.75
CA ILE A 622 -13.76 42.03 20.28
C ILE A 622 -15.02 42.80 20.68
N MET A 623 -16.02 42.83 19.82
CA MET A 623 -17.31 43.50 20.10
C MET A 623 -18.02 42.94 21.33
N LEU A 624 -17.95 41.61 21.56
CA LEU A 624 -18.55 40.98 22.74
C LEU A 624 -17.77 41.29 24.04
N ILE A 625 -16.45 41.47 23.94
CA ILE A 625 -15.56 41.77 25.08
C ILE A 625 -15.63 43.25 25.41
N GLU A 626 -15.38 44.13 24.42
CA GLU A 626 -15.30 45.58 24.63
C GLU A 626 -16.68 46.24 24.71
N ARG A 627 -17.68 45.64 24.09
CA ARG A 627 -19.07 46.07 24.07
C ARG A 627 -19.28 47.51 23.59
N PRO A 628 -18.71 47.97 22.47
CA PRO A 628 -18.95 49.28 21.93
C PRO A 628 -20.43 49.48 21.52
N LEU A 629 -21.12 48.39 21.23
CA LEU A 629 -22.55 48.29 20.94
C LEU A 629 -23.18 47.21 21.82
N LYS A 630 -24.44 47.45 22.18
CA LYS A 630 -25.28 46.50 22.91
C LYS A 630 -26.55 46.24 22.15
N VAL A 631 -27.15 45.07 22.37
CA VAL A 631 -28.51 44.79 21.87
C VAL A 631 -29.46 45.79 22.45
N GLY A 632 -30.26 46.46 21.63
CA GLY A 632 -31.15 47.54 21.99
C GLY A 632 -30.60 48.94 21.74
N ASP A 633 -29.32 49.11 21.39
CA ASP A 633 -28.73 50.41 21.10
C ASP A 633 -29.27 50.93 19.74
N TRP A 634 -29.55 52.27 19.72
CA TRP A 634 -29.84 53.00 18.50
C TRP A 634 -28.53 53.44 17.85
N VAL A 635 -28.24 52.86 16.70
CA VAL A 635 -26.99 53.11 15.99
C VAL A 635 -27.17 53.58 14.59
N VAL A 636 -26.16 54.30 14.08
CA VAL A 636 -26.02 54.65 12.67
C VAL A 636 -24.68 54.08 12.21
N ILE A 637 -24.75 53.16 11.25
CA ILE A 637 -23.58 52.50 10.66
C ILE A 637 -23.60 52.75 9.16
N GLY A 638 -22.71 53.62 8.69
CA GLY A 638 -22.78 54.10 7.30
C GLY A 638 -24.07 54.85 7.04
N ASN A 639 -24.90 54.35 6.10
CA ASN A 639 -26.20 54.92 5.77
C ASN A 639 -27.38 54.28 6.51
N ASP A 640 -27.14 53.21 7.26
CA ASP A 640 -28.19 52.47 7.92
C ASP A 640 -28.37 52.94 9.37
N GLU A 641 -29.60 53.39 9.69
CA GLU A 641 -29.99 53.83 11.02
C GLU A 641 -31.05 52.88 11.58
N GLY A 642 -30.80 52.36 12.80
CA GLY A 642 -31.73 51.44 13.42
C GLY A 642 -31.29 50.97 14.81
N GLU A 643 -32.00 49.96 15.32
CA GLU A 643 -31.76 49.33 16.61
C GLU A 643 -30.99 48.02 16.44
N VAL A 644 -29.93 47.80 17.20
CA VAL A 644 -29.19 46.53 17.23
C VAL A 644 -30.08 45.45 17.83
N LYS A 645 -30.44 44.45 17.00
CA LYS A 645 -31.28 43.32 17.43
C LYS A 645 -30.46 42.16 17.93
N GLN A 646 -29.37 41.82 17.25
CA GLN A 646 -28.53 40.71 17.62
C GLN A 646 -27.08 40.91 17.14
N ILE A 647 -26.14 40.52 17.98
CA ILE A 647 -24.71 40.44 17.63
C ILE A 647 -24.34 38.98 17.53
N ASN A 648 -24.17 38.51 16.31
CA ASN A 648 -23.75 37.14 16.01
C ASN A 648 -22.23 37.07 15.91
N ILE A 649 -21.71 35.83 15.79
CA ILE A 649 -20.28 35.55 15.70
C ILE A 649 -19.58 36.29 14.57
N ARG A 650 -20.22 36.48 13.40
CA ARG A 650 -19.63 37.09 12.21
C ARG A 650 -20.32 38.39 11.75
N SER A 651 -21.51 38.68 12.24
CA SER A 651 -22.33 39.82 11.77
C SER A 651 -23.21 40.36 12.88
N THR A 652 -23.49 41.64 12.82
CA THR A 652 -24.43 42.33 13.68
C THR A 652 -25.71 42.61 12.88
N GLU A 653 -26.86 42.30 13.45
CA GLU A 653 -28.17 42.57 12.84
C GLU A 653 -28.73 43.89 13.42
N VAL A 654 -28.97 44.82 12.54
CA VAL A 654 -29.60 46.12 12.86
C VAL A 654 -30.98 46.18 12.20
N GLN A 655 -32.00 46.36 12.99
CA GLN A 655 -33.37 46.59 12.45
C GLN A 655 -33.60 48.10 12.26
N THR A 656 -33.76 48.47 10.99
CA THR A 656 -34.09 49.87 10.67
C THR A 656 -35.50 50.24 11.13
N PHE A 657 -35.81 51.54 11.21
CA PHE A 657 -37.13 52.02 11.59
C PHE A 657 -38.21 51.60 10.59
N ASN A 658 -37.85 51.30 9.34
CA ASN A 658 -38.75 50.71 8.30
C ASN A 658 -38.95 49.21 8.46
N ARG A 659 -38.44 48.59 9.56
CA ARG A 659 -38.49 47.16 9.90
C ARG A 659 -37.70 46.27 8.96
N ALA A 660 -36.77 46.80 8.17
CA ALA A 660 -35.81 45.99 7.43
C ALA A 660 -34.68 45.53 8.35
N SER A 661 -34.29 44.27 8.24
CA SER A 661 -33.08 43.75 8.93
C SER A 661 -31.86 43.94 8.00
N VAL A 662 -30.90 44.71 8.47
CA VAL A 662 -29.60 44.91 7.82
C VAL A 662 -28.57 44.09 8.54
N ILE A 663 -27.91 43.18 7.79
CA ILE A 663 -26.87 42.26 8.33
C ILE A 663 -25.52 42.88 7.99
N ILE A 664 -24.85 43.43 8.97
CA ILE A 664 -23.56 44.12 8.80
C ILE A 664 -22.44 43.21 9.28
N PRO A 665 -21.40 42.94 8.47
CA PRO A 665 -20.22 42.22 8.93
C PRO A 665 -19.55 42.88 10.13
N ASN A 666 -19.17 42.11 11.15
CA ASN A 666 -18.61 42.68 12.38
C ASN A 666 -17.30 43.47 12.13
N SER A 667 -16.52 43.06 11.13
CA SER A 667 -15.31 43.78 10.71
C SER A 667 -15.63 45.22 10.23
N GLN A 668 -16.76 45.44 9.51
CA GLN A 668 -17.17 46.74 9.09
C GLN A 668 -17.65 47.62 10.27
N VAL A 669 -18.31 47.02 11.25
CA VAL A 669 -18.74 47.71 12.47
C VAL A 669 -17.54 48.20 13.30
N LEU A 670 -16.48 47.39 13.35
CA LEU A 670 -15.28 47.71 14.15
C LEU A 670 -14.32 48.68 13.43
N SER A 671 -14.23 48.58 12.09
CA SER A 671 -13.30 49.39 11.29
C SER A 671 -13.84 50.73 10.88
N ASN A 672 -15.17 50.89 10.82
CA ASN A 672 -15.80 52.16 10.41
C ASN A 672 -16.25 52.97 11.66
N SER A 673 -16.43 54.26 11.45
CA SER A 673 -17.05 55.09 12.50
C SER A 673 -18.53 54.69 12.68
N VAL A 674 -18.91 54.40 13.90
CA VAL A 674 -20.28 54.07 14.29
C VAL A 674 -20.80 55.16 15.22
N VAL A 675 -21.92 55.72 14.90
CA VAL A 675 -22.62 56.68 15.79
C VAL A 675 -23.59 55.90 16.63
N ASN A 676 -23.27 55.71 17.93
CA ASN A 676 -24.18 55.13 18.88
C ASN A 676 -24.89 56.25 19.70
N ARG A 677 -26.18 56.38 19.50
CA ARG A 677 -26.99 57.45 20.10
C ARG A 677 -27.42 57.15 21.54
N THR A 678 -27.25 55.91 21.98
CA THR A 678 -27.74 55.43 23.28
C THR A 678 -26.66 54.84 24.15
N HIS A 679 -25.37 54.88 23.74
CA HIS A 679 -24.28 54.19 24.40
C HIS A 679 -24.09 54.53 25.91
N GLN A 680 -24.03 55.79 26.23
CA GLN A 680 -23.83 56.27 27.63
C GLN A 680 -25.14 56.61 28.29
N ASN A 681 -26.04 57.25 27.57
CA ASN A 681 -27.37 57.68 28.04
C ASN A 681 -28.30 57.86 26.84
N ASN A 682 -29.60 57.96 27.08
CA ASN A 682 -30.62 58.12 26.04
C ASN A 682 -30.92 59.57 25.69
N TRP A 683 -30.12 60.53 26.14
CA TRP A 683 -30.37 61.95 25.94
C TRP A 683 -30.06 62.32 24.48
N ALA A 684 -31.03 63.07 23.89
CA ALA A 684 -30.85 63.64 22.57
C ALA A 684 -31.13 65.12 22.57
N ARG A 685 -30.29 65.85 21.83
CA ARG A 685 -30.54 67.32 21.57
C ARG A 685 -31.16 67.44 20.22
N TYR A 686 -32.30 68.12 20.18
CA TYR A 686 -32.97 68.46 18.93
C TYR A 686 -32.91 69.97 18.63
N ALA A 687 -32.96 70.36 17.36
CA ALA A 687 -32.97 71.71 16.91
C ALA A 687 -34.19 71.91 15.99
N VAL A 688 -34.95 72.97 16.29
CA VAL A 688 -36.10 73.40 15.44
C VAL A 688 -35.75 74.72 14.81
N LYS A 689 -35.54 74.79 13.56
CA LYS A 689 -35.30 76.00 12.83
C LYS A 689 -36.66 76.68 12.46
N VAL A 690 -36.74 77.93 12.65
CA VAL A 690 -37.93 78.77 12.46
C VAL A 690 -37.48 80.09 11.90
N GLY A 691 -38.10 80.59 10.81
CA GLY A 691 -37.90 81.90 10.22
C GLY A 691 -39.20 82.76 10.41
N VAL A 692 -39.03 84.03 10.86
CA VAL A 692 -40.13 84.96 11.00
C VAL A 692 -39.91 86.19 10.10
N ALA A 693 -40.95 86.94 9.81
CA ALA A 693 -40.88 88.14 8.95
C ALA A 693 -40.01 89.23 9.54
N TYR A 694 -39.29 89.95 8.67
CA TYR A 694 -38.60 91.19 9.09
C TYR A 694 -39.59 92.16 9.70
N GLY A 695 -39.26 92.72 10.84
CA GLY A 695 -40.15 93.59 11.62
C GLY A 695 -40.83 92.83 12.80
N SER A 696 -40.72 91.54 12.94
CA SER A 696 -41.26 90.80 14.05
C SER A 696 -40.42 91.13 15.33
N ASP A 697 -41.11 91.22 16.49
CA ASP A 697 -40.46 91.43 17.81
C ASP A 697 -39.60 90.18 18.14
N VAL A 698 -38.28 90.37 18.05
CA VAL A 698 -37.25 89.26 18.26
C VAL A 698 -37.31 88.69 19.64
N ASP A 699 -37.50 89.48 20.65
CA ASP A 699 -37.58 89.05 22.07
C ASP A 699 -38.88 88.30 22.29
N ARG A 700 -39.98 88.70 21.74
CA ARG A 700 -41.27 87.99 21.84
C ARG A 700 -41.23 86.70 21.10
N VAL A 701 -40.61 86.63 19.91
CA VAL A 701 -40.34 85.35 19.19
C VAL A 701 -39.53 84.36 20.05
N LYS A 702 -38.44 84.81 20.62
CA LYS A 702 -37.59 84.02 21.51
C LYS A 702 -38.42 83.48 22.69
N ASP A 703 -39.21 84.30 23.34
CA ASP A 703 -40.01 83.84 24.47
C ASP A 703 -41.03 82.78 24.10
N ILE A 704 -41.74 82.98 22.99
CA ILE A 704 -42.69 82.00 22.46
C ILE A 704 -42.00 80.66 22.11
N LEU A 705 -40.85 80.73 21.49
CA LEU A 705 -40.06 79.53 21.17
C LEU A 705 -39.67 78.77 22.43
N LEU A 706 -39.20 79.47 23.44
CA LEU A 706 -38.83 78.86 24.76
C LEU A 706 -40.06 78.29 25.48
N GLU A 707 -41.16 79.04 25.57
CA GLU A 707 -42.43 78.58 26.19
C GLU A 707 -42.94 77.31 25.47
N SER A 708 -42.89 77.34 24.13
CA SER A 708 -43.33 76.25 23.33
C SER A 708 -42.52 74.93 23.61
N ALA A 709 -41.21 75.04 23.80
CA ALA A 709 -40.36 73.86 24.18
C ALA A 709 -40.68 73.44 25.63
N ILE A 710 -40.74 74.38 26.59
CA ILE A 710 -40.92 74.05 28.01
C ILE A 710 -42.32 73.49 28.31
N SER A 711 -43.31 73.81 27.49
CA SER A 711 -44.68 73.28 27.64
C SER A 711 -44.80 71.82 27.21
N HIS A 712 -43.84 71.32 26.42
CA HIS A 712 -43.87 69.96 25.90
C HIS A 712 -43.40 68.95 26.91
N PRO A 713 -44.20 67.95 27.30
CA PRO A 713 -43.89 66.98 28.36
C PRO A 713 -42.62 66.19 28.22
N LYS A 714 -42.16 65.90 26.97
CA LYS A 714 -40.98 65.15 26.65
C LYS A 714 -39.67 65.97 26.61
N VAL A 715 -39.80 67.30 26.65
CA VAL A 715 -38.63 68.21 26.69
C VAL A 715 -38.09 68.29 28.07
N ALA A 716 -36.80 68.12 28.17
CA ALA A 716 -36.13 68.19 29.49
C ALA A 716 -36.04 69.59 30.05
N LYS A 717 -36.31 69.69 31.31
CA LYS A 717 -36.24 71.05 32.00
C LYS A 717 -34.79 71.44 32.34
N LYS A 718 -33.91 70.46 32.47
CA LYS A 718 -32.44 70.58 32.62
C LYS A 718 -31.74 69.56 31.73
N PRO A 719 -30.84 70.00 30.84
CA PRO A 719 -30.49 71.39 30.49
C PRO A 719 -31.67 72.13 29.91
N ALA A 720 -31.84 73.45 30.27
CA ALA A 720 -32.95 74.28 29.83
C ALA A 720 -32.90 74.48 28.28
N PRO A 721 -34.04 74.50 27.60
CA PRO A 721 -34.11 74.90 26.18
C PRO A 721 -33.53 76.27 26.01
N TYR A 722 -32.94 76.58 24.89
CA TYR A 722 -32.39 77.88 24.53
C TYR A 722 -32.61 78.16 23.06
N VAL A 723 -32.73 79.46 22.75
CA VAL A 723 -32.93 79.95 21.38
C VAL A 723 -31.69 80.68 20.90
N LEU A 724 -31.26 80.39 19.73
CA LEU A 724 -30.20 81.08 19.00
C LEU A 724 -30.87 81.92 17.88
N PHE A 725 -30.56 83.21 17.81
CA PHE A 725 -30.75 83.90 16.61
C PHE A 725 -29.63 83.62 15.64
N GLN A 726 -29.96 82.91 14.56
CA GLN A 726 -28.92 82.29 13.72
C GLN A 726 -28.42 83.26 12.67
N ASP A 727 -29.32 83.92 11.98
CA ASP A 727 -28.94 84.79 10.84
C ASP A 727 -30.08 85.76 10.44
N PHE A 728 -29.73 86.83 9.74
CA PHE A 728 -30.62 87.62 8.95
C PHE A 728 -30.71 86.99 7.57
N GLY A 729 -31.64 86.06 7.38
CA GLY A 729 -31.83 85.33 6.17
C GLY A 729 -32.37 86.16 4.97
N GLU A 730 -32.33 85.60 3.77
CA GLU A 730 -32.74 86.28 2.54
C GLU A 730 -34.18 86.88 2.63
N SER A 731 -35.04 86.19 3.40
CA SER A 731 -36.47 86.64 3.52
C SER A 731 -37.04 86.49 4.90
N SER A 732 -36.26 86.16 5.91
CA SER A 732 -36.65 85.82 7.29
C SER A 732 -35.57 86.17 8.29
N LEU A 733 -35.98 86.41 9.57
CA LEU A 733 -35.14 86.38 10.69
C LEU A 733 -35.11 84.98 11.19
N ASP A 734 -33.91 84.31 11.07
CA ASP A 734 -33.76 82.90 11.31
C ASP A 734 -33.39 82.57 12.77
N PHE A 735 -34.24 81.86 13.45
CA PHE A 735 -34.04 81.32 14.81
C PHE A 735 -33.84 79.82 14.84
N GLU A 736 -33.06 79.39 15.79
CA GLU A 736 -32.92 77.98 16.06
C GLU A 736 -33.20 77.69 17.53
N LEU A 737 -34.31 76.98 17.77
CA LEU A 737 -34.71 76.55 19.12
C LEU A 737 -33.99 75.16 19.36
N ARG A 738 -33.15 75.11 20.39
CA ARG A 738 -32.49 73.90 20.82
C ARG A 738 -33.03 73.44 22.17
N PHE A 739 -33.35 72.15 22.23
CA PHE A 739 -33.84 71.54 23.47
C PHE A 739 -33.36 70.09 23.56
N TYR A 740 -33.35 69.51 24.76
CA TYR A 740 -33.01 68.19 25.05
C TYR A 740 -34.24 67.35 25.35
N VAL A 741 -34.17 66.05 25.03
CA VAL A 741 -35.12 65.05 25.49
C VAL A 741 -34.33 63.99 26.30
N SER A 742 -34.94 63.46 27.38
CA SER A 742 -34.26 62.52 28.30
C SER A 742 -34.22 61.07 27.70
N ASP A 743 -35.07 60.79 26.77
CA ASP A 743 -35.09 59.48 26.05
C ASP A 743 -35.36 59.68 24.57
N ILE A 744 -34.36 59.39 23.76
CA ILE A 744 -34.41 59.52 22.33
C ILE A 744 -35.48 58.62 21.71
N ASN A 745 -35.72 57.41 22.28
CA ASN A 745 -36.67 56.44 21.76
C ASN A 745 -38.13 56.94 21.85
N VAL A 746 -38.41 57.74 22.81
CA VAL A 746 -39.76 58.30 23.02
C VAL A 746 -39.87 59.76 22.51
N GLY A 747 -38.71 60.44 22.60
CA GLY A 747 -38.63 61.89 22.29
C GLY A 747 -38.46 62.29 20.85
N TRP A 748 -38.27 61.37 19.91
CA TRP A 748 -37.99 61.61 18.49
C TRP A 748 -39.13 62.43 17.84
N THR A 749 -40.39 62.32 18.31
CA THR A 749 -41.53 63.10 17.84
C THR A 749 -41.57 64.57 18.37
N ALA A 750 -40.87 64.82 19.44
CA ALA A 750 -40.89 66.11 20.15
C ALA A 750 -40.62 67.37 19.22
N PRO A 751 -39.66 67.27 18.23
CA PRO A 751 -39.43 68.33 17.29
C PRO A 751 -40.63 68.65 16.43
N SER A 752 -41.39 67.61 16.05
CA SER A 752 -42.67 67.82 15.29
C SER A 752 -43.74 68.44 16.17
N ASP A 753 -43.91 67.90 17.38
CA ASP A 753 -44.95 68.38 18.30
C ASP A 753 -44.70 69.85 18.70
N VAL A 754 -43.43 70.18 18.96
CA VAL A 754 -43.02 71.59 19.28
C VAL A 754 -43.25 72.48 18.08
N ARG A 755 -43.07 72.08 16.81
CA ARG A 755 -43.41 72.90 15.62
C ARG A 755 -44.91 73.16 15.52
N PHE A 756 -45.74 72.21 15.88
CA PHE A 756 -47.18 72.40 15.95
C PHE A 756 -47.56 73.48 17.01
N ILE A 757 -46.92 73.41 18.21
CA ILE A 757 -47.11 74.38 19.26
C ILE A 757 -46.63 75.75 18.82
N ILE A 758 -45.47 75.91 18.22
CA ILE A 758 -44.88 77.11 17.69
C ILE A 758 -45.83 77.79 16.67
N ASN A 759 -46.25 76.96 15.66
CA ASN A 759 -47.14 77.45 14.61
C ASN A 759 -48.49 77.93 15.15
N ARG A 760 -49.03 77.30 16.20
CA ARG A 760 -50.26 77.74 16.83
C ARG A 760 -50.01 79.07 17.60
N ARG A 761 -48.94 79.11 18.38
CA ARG A 761 -48.61 80.35 19.14
C ARG A 761 -48.30 81.56 18.26
N PHE A 762 -47.54 81.28 17.16
CA PHE A 762 -47.27 82.36 16.17
C PHE A 762 -48.55 82.94 15.56
N ARG A 763 -49.53 82.08 15.26
CA ARG A 763 -50.86 82.58 14.77
C ARG A 763 -51.63 83.38 15.83
N GLU A 764 -51.61 82.98 17.09
CA GLU A 764 -52.22 83.59 18.23
C GLU A 764 -51.66 84.98 18.44
N GLU A 765 -50.34 85.15 18.28
CA GLU A 765 -49.61 86.37 18.54
C GLU A 765 -49.40 87.24 17.26
N GLY A 766 -49.92 86.77 16.12
CA GLY A 766 -49.81 87.51 14.87
C GLY A 766 -48.41 87.59 14.25
N ILE A 767 -47.52 86.68 14.66
CA ILE A 767 -46.18 86.59 14.10
C ILE A 767 -46.24 85.84 12.75
N GLU A 768 -45.80 86.54 11.71
CA GLU A 768 -45.83 85.96 10.31
C GLU A 768 -44.57 85.10 10.03
N ILE A 769 -44.83 83.96 9.44
CA ILE A 769 -43.76 83.12 8.81
C ILE A 769 -43.71 83.57 7.33
N PRO A 770 -42.71 84.30 6.88
CA PRO A 770 -42.72 85.00 5.59
C PRO A 770 -42.56 84.00 4.47
N PHE A 771 -43.23 84.32 3.38
CA PHE A 771 -42.95 83.72 2.07
C PHE A 771 -41.59 84.21 1.56
N ARG A 772 -41.01 83.57 0.63
CA ARG A 772 -39.79 84.07 -0.01
C ARG A 772 -40.03 85.43 -0.68
N GLN A 773 -39.30 86.45 -0.26
CA GLN A 773 -39.39 87.79 -0.82
C GLN A 773 -38.49 87.91 -2.04
N MET A 774 -39.03 88.47 -3.13
CA MET A 774 -38.23 88.75 -4.32
C MET A 774 -38.58 90.17 -4.82
N VAL A 775 -37.58 90.97 -4.97
CA VAL A 775 -37.76 92.31 -5.55
C VAL A 775 -37.63 92.20 -7.04
N ILE A 776 -38.74 92.48 -7.72
CA ILE A 776 -38.78 92.49 -9.20
C ILE A 776 -38.49 93.97 -9.65
N HIS A 777 -37.35 94.20 -10.25
CA HIS A 777 -37.00 95.40 -10.96
C HIS A 777 -37.54 95.32 -12.39
N GLN A 778 -38.52 96.17 -12.74
CA GLN A 778 -39.05 96.35 -14.08
C GLN A 778 -38.03 97.22 -14.86
N GLY A 779 -37.20 96.56 -15.63
CA GLY A 779 -36.24 97.28 -16.51
C GLY A 779 -36.94 98.04 -17.57
N SER A 780 -36.69 99.37 -17.69
CA SER A 780 -37.23 100.24 -18.76
C SER A 780 -36.76 99.69 -20.13
N GLN A 781 -37.73 99.60 -21.09
CA GLN A 781 -37.51 99.03 -22.46
C GLN A 781 -36.67 99.98 -23.35
N ILE A 782 -35.50 100.43 -22.99
CA ILE A 782 -34.60 101.20 -23.84
C ILE A 782 -33.31 100.56 -24.26
N ALA A 783 -33.05 99.32 -23.78
CA ALA A 783 -31.76 98.65 -24.09
C ALA A 783 -31.87 97.61 -25.24
N ASP A 784 -33.06 97.27 -25.69
CA ASP A 784 -33.24 96.03 -26.52
C ASP A 784 -33.06 96.18 -28.04
N ARG A 785 -32.79 97.39 -28.57
CA ARG A 785 -32.49 97.49 -29.98
C ARG A 785 -31.02 97.45 -30.39
N THR A 786 -30.11 97.72 -29.52
CA THR A 786 -28.65 97.79 -29.80
C THR A 786 -28.00 96.41 -29.65
N GLU A 787 -28.45 95.59 -28.73
CA GLU A 787 -27.92 94.19 -28.57
C GLU A 787 -28.41 93.16 -29.61
N ALA A 788 -29.70 93.31 -30.04
CA ALA A 788 -30.21 92.41 -31.10
C ALA A 788 -29.51 92.64 -32.45
N GLN A 789 -29.09 93.87 -32.73
CA GLN A 789 -28.30 94.16 -33.93
C GLN A 789 -26.85 93.70 -33.84
N PHE A 790 -26.25 93.70 -32.65
CA PHE A 790 -24.88 93.22 -32.45
C PHE A 790 -24.80 91.66 -32.61
N TYR A 791 -25.73 90.91 -32.11
CA TYR A 791 -25.79 89.42 -32.24
C TYR A 791 -26.24 89.01 -33.66
N ALA A 792 -27.02 89.75 -34.36
CA ALA A 792 -27.37 89.49 -35.75
C ALA A 792 -26.16 89.65 -36.70
N LYS A 793 -25.30 90.66 -36.39
CA LYS A 793 -24.08 90.96 -37.19
C LYS A 793 -22.95 89.87 -36.92
N LYS A 794 -22.92 89.38 -35.73
CA LYS A 794 -21.96 88.28 -35.35
C LYS A 794 -22.33 86.91 -35.92
N ARG A 795 -23.62 86.64 -36.17
CA ARG A 795 -24.13 85.45 -36.86
C ARG A 795 -23.93 85.39 -38.37
N LYS A 796 -23.75 86.58 -39.01
CA LYS A 796 -23.41 86.63 -40.43
C LYS A 796 -21.92 86.57 -40.72
N SER A 797 -21.03 86.86 -39.71
CA SER A 797 -19.60 86.79 -39.89
C SER A 797 -19.07 85.32 -39.76
N ASN A 798 -19.76 84.40 -39.10
CA ASN A 798 -19.32 83.03 -38.93
C ASN A 798 -19.94 81.99 -39.92
N LYS A 799 -20.56 82.49 -41.04
CA LYS A 799 -21.03 81.61 -42.11
C LYS A 799 -20.19 81.66 -43.40
N ASN A 800 -18.99 82.28 -43.33
CA ASN A 800 -18.07 82.36 -44.43
C ASN A 800 -16.68 81.95 -44.05
N VAL A 801 -16.54 80.95 -43.27
CA VAL A 801 -15.31 80.16 -43.23
C VAL A 801 -15.74 78.70 -42.95
N ASP A 802 -15.81 77.94 -44.03
CA ASP A 802 -15.99 76.51 -44.21
C ASP A 802 -17.04 75.77 -43.41
#